data_cea76fe90763f253bec307aff17486cc
#
_entry.id   cea76fe90763f253bec307aff17486cc
#
_cell.length_a   1.000
_cell.length_b   1.000
_cell.length_c   1.000
_cell.angle_alpha   90.00
_cell.angle_beta   90.00
_cell.angle_gamma   90.00
#
_symmetry.space_group_name_H-M   'P 1'
#
loop_
_entity.id
_entity.type
_entity.pdbx_description
1 polymer ?
#
loop_
_entity_poly.entity_id
_entity_poly.type
_entity_poly.pdbx_seq_one_letter_code
_entity_poly.pdbx_strand_id
1 'polypeptide(L)'
;MTLRQNAIYLALVSSLLPAYPSHGAETDIPPRKKSTTTDTVIADGIDVVIDSATIRTANDGTSGLHVLNGGSIATGGSLVSTAGRGAYGAWVDGRGKANIHNSSITTHGDYSHGIYASGFGGNSKIFVGDSFIETTGEGASGLQASGGTVDLKNVGISTRGQYANALVLHQVDLSASGTHLFAGQGVGLVATGNSRLSFTGGSIRADKSAVVIDDGGSRSVVSFRDTEISSGALGFVIHGSSDVSLERVRISINAPEDDLSLKAGVSMTGPSKVFLIDSDIRTTGENANGVFNFGGDLAIEGGSIGTQGYASMGVAMNGLYDTVSIAARNVGIYTSGDYGAGAAALFGGNLVLDGSAIYTEGKNAYGIWGEGGSVLAANTAVTTRGEGSHGFVGTDIAPQLDGVAIHTYGAGANGVWLFSTDEDSHGSFSLRGGSRVETENAAAIRVSGGSQDIELSDATVIGRGGEGILLRVEALKDLTPVEILTDPSASRDNPVMVGTVALQAQRSQLMGDVIVESGSATIALGENSVLVGALKGHGGHSVDRLSIDRTSTWYVRDNSDLGSLDTAGTVSFITPDDSFKVVHLSGDLTGHGLFAFRTNLGAGQGDLLRVSGTVEGQHEVLVANSGYEPSKESGALRIIESEGGSGTFSLANRDQVADLGTYRYALMTDDNIGGRATDWSLMPSPNGGKNQLSTTANAAINTSSASTMQALWYAETGSLMRRMGELRHGNAGENVWLRTFGERQKLDNGGARPFDQKVRGMQGGADTRFEGRDGFWHVGGFAGLSYGDRRFADEGDGRSNSYHAGAYATYLADSGWYLDSVLKVNRFANRFNVTTTDGREVSAKTRTAAAGLSLEVGQRVEFGQRWFAEPQGQVAVVRTGSDRYTASNGLMVSAEGGTSVQVRTGALFGKRFELQGDGFIQPYVKVGWVQELAGTSSVQTNGISTRTDLSGGRAELGLGVTASWSNAHRIYADYQYSGGQRLDVPSAFSLGYRYVW
;
A
#
# COMPACT_ATOMS: atom_id res chain seq x y z
N MET A 1 -43.97 -3.12 -5.06
CA MET A 1 -44.16 -3.33 -6.52
C MET A 1 -44.10 -4.82 -6.78
N THR A 2 -45.02 -5.49 -6.17
CA THR A 2 -45.18 -6.95 -6.10
C THR A 2 -46.53 -7.24 -6.67
N LEU A 3 -46.59 -7.89 -7.82
CA LEU A 3 -47.80 -8.57 -8.36
C LEU A 3 -47.81 -8.67 -9.93
N ARG A 4 -46.67 -8.74 -10.59
CA ARG A 4 -46.62 -8.95 -12.05
C ARG A 4 -45.63 -10.01 -12.55
N GLN A 5 -45.03 -10.80 -11.67
CA GLN A 5 -44.09 -11.85 -12.13
C GLN A 5 -44.64 -13.28 -12.14
N ASN A 6 -45.81 -13.54 -11.56
CA ASN A 6 -46.37 -14.90 -11.53
C ASN A 6 -47.30 -15.27 -12.74
N ALA A 7 -47.54 -14.34 -13.69
CA ALA A 7 -48.37 -14.62 -14.86
C ALA A 7 -47.58 -15.00 -16.11
N ILE A 8 -46.27 -14.91 -16.09
CA ILE A 8 -45.40 -15.19 -17.30
C ILE A 8 -44.89 -16.65 -17.30
N TYR A 9 -44.91 -17.34 -16.16
CA TYR A 9 -44.38 -18.71 -16.06
C TYR A 9 -45.35 -19.81 -16.50
N LEU A 10 -46.65 -19.54 -16.56
CA LEU A 10 -47.65 -20.53 -17.08
C LEU A 10 -47.79 -20.48 -18.61
N ALA A 11 -47.34 -19.43 -19.28
CA ALA A 11 -47.42 -19.29 -20.74
C ALA A 11 -46.19 -19.80 -21.49
N LEU A 12 -45.07 -20.08 -20.80
CA LEU A 12 -43.80 -20.52 -21.43
C LEU A 12 -43.68 -22.05 -21.53
N VAL A 13 -44.51 -22.81 -20.87
CA VAL A 13 -44.50 -24.29 -20.98
C VAL A 13 -45.33 -24.79 -22.18
N SER A 14 -46.19 -23.93 -22.78
CA SER A 14 -47.01 -24.29 -23.97
C SER A 14 -46.44 -23.80 -25.30
N SER A 15 -45.31 -23.10 -25.34
CA SER A 15 -44.76 -22.45 -26.54
C SER A 15 -43.39 -22.94 -27.00
N LEU A 16 -42.84 -24.00 -26.42
CA LEU A 16 -41.54 -24.58 -26.84
C LEU A 16 -41.75 -25.96 -27.51
N LEU A 17 -42.66 -26.03 -28.45
CA LEU A 17 -42.61 -27.04 -29.49
C LEU A 17 -42.08 -26.38 -30.77
N PRO A 18 -40.89 -26.75 -31.27
CA PRO A 18 -40.45 -26.27 -32.58
C PRO A 18 -41.39 -26.79 -33.68
N ALA A 19 -41.95 -25.87 -34.43
CA ALA A 19 -42.64 -26.20 -35.70
C ALA A 19 -41.58 -26.69 -36.69
N TYR A 20 -41.65 -27.97 -37.06
CA TYR A 20 -40.86 -28.52 -38.17
C TYR A 20 -41.47 -28.12 -39.49
N PRO A 21 -40.70 -27.72 -40.50
CA PRO A 21 -41.21 -27.46 -41.86
C PRO A 21 -41.56 -28.78 -42.52
N SER A 22 -42.79 -28.84 -43.07
CA SER A 22 -43.26 -29.93 -43.90
C SER A 22 -42.46 -29.95 -45.20
N HIS A 23 -41.64 -30.98 -45.41
CA HIS A 23 -41.22 -31.38 -46.75
C HIS A 23 -42.04 -32.56 -47.14
N GLY A 24 -42.90 -32.33 -48.16
CA GLY A 24 -43.70 -33.36 -48.77
C GLY A 24 -42.91 -34.32 -49.62
N ALA A 25 -43.09 -35.57 -49.33
CA ALA A 25 -43.03 -36.66 -50.32
C ALA A 25 -44.22 -37.57 -50.03
N GLU A 26 -45.27 -37.43 -50.87
CA GLU A 26 -46.37 -38.33 -50.92
C GLU A 26 -45.88 -39.72 -51.37
N THR A 27 -45.79 -40.62 -50.40
CA THR A 27 -45.84 -42.07 -50.64
C THR A 27 -47.13 -42.57 -49.96
N ASP A 28 -48.06 -43.06 -50.75
CA ASP A 28 -49.27 -43.72 -50.30
C ASP A 28 -49.01 -44.84 -49.31
N ILE A 29 -49.12 -44.53 -48.00
CA ILE A 29 -49.17 -45.49 -46.91
C ILE A 29 -50.66 -45.53 -46.49
N PRO A 30 -51.35 -46.70 -46.50
CA PRO A 30 -52.70 -46.78 -46.05
C PRO A 30 -52.88 -46.24 -44.63
N PRO A 31 -54.02 -45.57 -44.29
CA PRO A 31 -54.18 -44.97 -42.96
C PRO A 31 -54.11 -46.03 -41.87
N ARG A 32 -53.08 -46.06 -41.04
CA ARG A 32 -52.99 -46.93 -39.90
C ARG A 32 -54.13 -46.58 -38.93
N LYS A 33 -54.94 -47.58 -38.64
CA LYS A 33 -56.13 -47.49 -37.76
C LYS A 33 -55.57 -47.21 -36.34
N LYS A 34 -55.95 -46.10 -35.71
CA LYS A 34 -55.74 -45.89 -34.29
C LYS A 34 -56.40 -47.03 -33.53
N SER A 35 -55.63 -47.96 -32.96
CA SER A 35 -56.19 -49.03 -32.15
C SER A 35 -56.35 -48.49 -30.68
N THR A 36 -57.63 -48.65 -30.17
CA THR A 36 -57.87 -48.37 -28.73
C THR A 36 -58.09 -49.72 -28.05
N THR A 37 -57.35 -49.98 -26.95
CA THR A 37 -57.54 -51.17 -26.13
C THR A 37 -57.72 -50.79 -24.67
N THR A 38 -58.58 -51.61 -23.98
CA THR A 38 -58.79 -51.51 -22.52
C THR A 38 -58.05 -52.62 -21.77
N ASP A 39 -57.32 -53.49 -22.48
CA ASP A 39 -56.56 -54.61 -21.94
C ASP A 39 -55.04 -54.29 -21.96
N THR A 40 -54.30 -54.97 -21.08
CA THR A 40 -52.84 -54.94 -21.09
C THR A 40 -52.31 -55.51 -22.44
N VAL A 41 -51.35 -54.75 -23.01
CA VAL A 41 -50.55 -55.31 -24.12
C VAL A 41 -49.39 -56.08 -23.56
N ILE A 42 -49.31 -57.42 -23.85
CA ILE A 42 -48.34 -58.35 -23.26
C ILE A 42 -47.35 -58.82 -24.35
N ALA A 43 -46.03 -58.77 -23.98
CA ALA A 43 -44.94 -59.37 -24.75
C ALA A 43 -44.29 -60.51 -23.87
N ASP A 44 -44.77 -61.71 -24.03
CA ASP A 44 -44.30 -62.86 -23.29
C ASP A 44 -43.31 -63.67 -24.13
N GLY A 45 -42.05 -63.47 -23.98
CA GLY A 45 -40.96 -64.07 -24.75
C GLY A 45 -40.95 -63.69 -26.25
N ILE A 46 -41.77 -62.77 -26.68
CA ILE A 46 -41.90 -62.31 -28.08
C ILE A 46 -41.67 -60.80 -28.24
N ASP A 47 -41.41 -60.39 -29.47
CA ASP A 47 -41.27 -58.97 -29.80
C ASP A 47 -42.64 -58.42 -30.26
N VAL A 48 -43.09 -57.31 -29.59
CA VAL A 48 -44.39 -56.65 -29.93
C VAL A 48 -44.12 -55.21 -30.37
N VAL A 49 -44.62 -54.82 -31.49
CA VAL A 49 -44.51 -53.43 -32.00
C VAL A 49 -45.90 -52.78 -32.03
N ILE A 50 -46.01 -51.61 -31.42
CA ILE A 50 -47.30 -50.86 -31.33
C ILE A 50 -47.02 -49.45 -31.78
N ASP A 51 -47.78 -48.98 -32.80
CA ASP A 51 -47.66 -47.59 -33.23
C ASP A 51 -49.02 -46.89 -33.11
N SER A 52 -48.98 -45.63 -32.57
CA SER A 52 -50.15 -44.75 -32.49
C SER A 52 -51.37 -45.38 -31.76
N ALA A 53 -51.13 -46.21 -30.74
CA ALA A 53 -52.18 -46.85 -29.97
C ALA A 53 -52.67 -45.99 -28.79
N THR A 54 -53.89 -46.17 -28.37
CA THR A 54 -54.44 -45.66 -27.10
C THR A 54 -54.76 -46.86 -26.23
N ILE A 55 -54.06 -47.01 -25.11
CA ILE A 55 -54.17 -48.09 -24.15
C ILE A 55 -54.70 -47.53 -22.87
N ARG A 56 -55.83 -48.02 -22.37
CA ARG A 56 -56.47 -47.53 -21.15
C ARG A 56 -56.86 -48.70 -20.27
N THR A 57 -56.29 -48.84 -19.10
CA THR A 57 -56.64 -49.86 -18.09
C THR A 57 -57.19 -49.17 -16.84
N ALA A 58 -58.14 -49.77 -16.16
CA ALA A 58 -58.82 -49.18 -15.00
C ALA A 58 -58.81 -50.10 -13.74
N ASN A 59 -58.49 -51.36 -13.87
CA ASN A 59 -58.51 -52.31 -12.76
C ASN A 59 -57.19 -52.33 -11.99
N ASP A 60 -57.26 -52.63 -10.70
CA ASP A 60 -56.08 -52.79 -9.83
C ASP A 60 -55.14 -53.84 -10.42
N GLY A 61 -53.81 -53.55 -10.34
CA GLY A 61 -52.76 -54.45 -10.89
C GLY A 61 -52.75 -54.59 -12.41
N THR A 62 -53.63 -53.96 -13.19
CA THR A 62 -53.70 -54.12 -14.63
C THR A 62 -52.88 -53.05 -15.32
N SER A 63 -51.62 -53.39 -15.67
CA SER A 63 -50.73 -52.51 -16.40
C SER A 63 -51.10 -52.23 -17.83
N GLY A 64 -50.67 -51.08 -18.40
CA GLY A 64 -50.93 -50.76 -19.83
C GLY A 64 -50.05 -51.63 -20.73
N LEU A 65 -48.78 -51.72 -20.52
CA LEU A 65 -47.82 -52.55 -21.23
C LEU A 65 -47.21 -53.57 -20.28
N HIS A 66 -47.01 -54.80 -20.66
CA HIS A 66 -46.35 -55.80 -19.81
C HIS A 66 -45.38 -56.67 -20.63
N VAL A 67 -44.09 -56.63 -20.26
CA VAL A 67 -43.00 -57.40 -20.89
C VAL A 67 -42.58 -58.51 -19.97
N LEU A 68 -42.68 -59.75 -20.41
CA LEU A 68 -42.36 -60.97 -19.64
C LEU A 68 -41.36 -61.84 -20.39
N ASN A 69 -40.65 -62.75 -19.64
CA ASN A 69 -39.82 -63.82 -20.16
C ASN A 69 -38.83 -63.39 -21.25
N GLY A 70 -38.25 -62.20 -21.15
CA GLY A 70 -37.28 -61.66 -22.10
C GLY A 70 -37.87 -61.15 -23.40
N GLY A 71 -39.16 -60.94 -23.49
CA GLY A 71 -39.86 -60.32 -24.62
C GLY A 71 -39.49 -58.83 -24.82
N SER A 72 -39.94 -58.21 -25.88
CA SER A 72 -39.75 -56.78 -26.08
C SER A 72 -41.07 -56.06 -26.53
N ILE A 73 -41.22 -54.82 -26.05
CA ILE A 73 -42.24 -53.89 -26.56
C ILE A 73 -41.56 -52.69 -27.17
N ALA A 74 -41.86 -52.40 -28.43
CA ALA A 74 -41.54 -51.14 -29.09
C ALA A 74 -42.85 -50.40 -29.37
N THR A 75 -42.93 -49.12 -28.89
CA THR A 75 -44.10 -48.27 -29.10
C THR A 75 -43.71 -46.85 -29.49
N GLY A 76 -44.44 -46.32 -30.50
CA GLY A 76 -44.27 -44.95 -31.02
C GLY A 76 -45.60 -44.23 -31.14
N GLY A 77 -45.68 -43.00 -30.76
CA GLY A 77 -46.86 -42.15 -30.87
C GLY A 77 -48.08 -42.62 -30.09
N SER A 78 -47.85 -43.41 -29.00
CA SER A 78 -48.92 -44.06 -28.24
C SER A 78 -49.31 -43.32 -26.98
N LEU A 79 -50.56 -43.46 -26.53
CA LEU A 79 -51.07 -42.95 -25.27
C LEU A 79 -51.40 -44.13 -24.35
N VAL A 80 -50.69 -44.24 -23.24
CA VAL A 80 -50.95 -45.28 -22.23
C VAL A 80 -51.54 -44.62 -20.99
N SER A 81 -52.68 -45.00 -20.49
CA SER A 81 -53.33 -44.47 -19.30
C SER A 81 -53.80 -45.56 -18.39
N THR A 82 -53.40 -45.56 -17.12
CA THR A 82 -53.84 -46.55 -16.12
C THR A 82 -54.50 -45.87 -14.93
N ALA A 83 -55.56 -46.43 -14.32
CA ALA A 83 -56.28 -45.82 -13.20
C ALA A 83 -56.30 -46.71 -11.93
N GLY A 84 -56.11 -48.04 -12.07
CA GLY A 84 -56.10 -48.92 -10.90
C GLY A 84 -54.90 -48.82 -9.98
N ARG A 85 -55.03 -49.16 -8.72
CA ARG A 85 -53.94 -49.27 -7.76
C ARG A 85 -52.91 -50.32 -8.16
N GLY A 86 -51.64 -50.04 -8.13
CA GLY A 86 -50.57 -50.96 -8.59
C GLY A 86 -50.64 -51.27 -10.12
N ALA A 87 -51.36 -50.46 -10.89
CA ALA A 87 -51.48 -50.59 -12.33
C ALA A 87 -50.41 -49.72 -13.05
N TYR A 88 -49.32 -50.36 -13.45
CA TYR A 88 -48.18 -49.65 -14.05
C TYR A 88 -48.51 -49.20 -15.48
N GLY A 89 -47.96 -48.07 -15.94
CA GLY A 89 -48.02 -47.69 -17.32
C GLY A 89 -47.33 -48.71 -18.24
N ALA A 90 -46.13 -49.09 -17.89
CA ALA A 90 -45.37 -50.21 -18.48
C ALA A 90 -44.69 -51.02 -17.35
N TRP A 91 -44.89 -52.33 -17.38
CA TRP A 91 -44.18 -53.27 -16.49
C TRP A 91 -43.22 -54.10 -17.35
N VAL A 92 -41.90 -54.03 -16.96
CA VAL A 92 -40.83 -54.79 -17.66
C VAL A 92 -40.21 -55.73 -16.66
N ASP A 93 -40.39 -57.04 -16.86
CA ASP A 93 -39.95 -58.07 -15.97
C ASP A 93 -38.66 -58.78 -16.46
N GLY A 94 -37.73 -59.03 -15.55
CA GLY A 94 -36.51 -59.78 -15.78
C GLY A 94 -35.63 -59.21 -16.91
N ARG A 95 -35.48 -59.97 -18.00
CA ARG A 95 -34.66 -59.60 -19.18
C ARG A 95 -35.44 -58.89 -20.27
N GLY A 96 -36.63 -58.39 -19.95
CA GLY A 96 -37.48 -57.69 -20.90
C GLY A 96 -36.90 -56.40 -21.47
N LYS A 97 -37.41 -55.97 -22.62
CA LYS A 97 -36.99 -54.74 -23.28
C LYS A 97 -38.19 -53.86 -23.55
N ALA A 98 -38.11 -52.57 -23.20
CA ALA A 98 -39.10 -51.59 -23.59
C ALA A 98 -38.41 -50.45 -24.37
N ASN A 99 -38.94 -50.19 -25.59
CA ASN A 99 -38.51 -49.08 -26.42
C ASN A 99 -39.74 -48.16 -26.67
N ILE A 100 -39.80 -47.04 -25.98
CA ILE A 100 -40.93 -46.13 -25.93
C ILE A 100 -40.51 -44.79 -26.51
N HIS A 101 -41.11 -44.38 -27.64
CA HIS A 101 -40.76 -43.05 -28.19
C HIS A 101 -42.01 -42.30 -28.66
N ASN A 102 -41.94 -40.97 -28.69
CA ASN A 102 -43.05 -40.08 -29.05
C ASN A 102 -44.40 -40.45 -28.37
N SER A 103 -44.32 -40.95 -27.12
CA SER A 103 -45.48 -41.55 -26.42
C SER A 103 -45.75 -40.80 -25.09
N SER A 104 -47.03 -40.89 -24.63
CA SER A 104 -47.41 -40.37 -23.31
C SER A 104 -47.89 -41.54 -22.43
N ILE A 105 -47.34 -41.60 -21.20
CA ILE A 105 -47.75 -42.57 -20.18
C ILE A 105 -48.33 -41.78 -19.00
N THR A 106 -49.55 -42.07 -18.57
CA THR A 106 -50.20 -41.42 -17.44
C THR A 106 -50.76 -42.46 -16.49
N THR A 107 -50.42 -42.40 -15.21
CA THR A 107 -50.95 -43.30 -14.17
C THR A 107 -51.64 -42.50 -13.06
N HIS A 108 -52.80 -42.97 -12.59
CA HIS A 108 -53.57 -42.27 -11.56
C HIS A 108 -53.70 -43.04 -10.21
N GLY A 109 -53.52 -44.37 -10.22
CA GLY A 109 -53.67 -45.22 -9.04
C GLY A 109 -52.44 -45.09 -8.09
N ASP A 110 -52.67 -45.34 -6.79
CA ASP A 110 -51.62 -45.45 -5.81
C ASP A 110 -50.64 -46.60 -6.15
N TYR A 111 -49.34 -46.34 -5.87
CA TYR A 111 -48.28 -47.30 -6.20
C TYR A 111 -48.20 -47.69 -7.68
N SER A 112 -48.82 -46.94 -8.54
CA SER A 112 -48.91 -47.19 -10.01
C SER A 112 -47.81 -46.41 -10.71
N HIS A 113 -46.61 -47.01 -10.82
CA HIS A 113 -45.49 -46.36 -11.48
C HIS A 113 -45.73 -46.15 -12.98
N GLY A 114 -45.18 -45.06 -13.54
CA GLY A 114 -45.23 -44.84 -14.99
C GLY A 114 -44.57 -45.99 -15.74
N ILE A 115 -43.32 -46.29 -15.39
CA ILE A 115 -42.57 -47.47 -15.87
C ILE A 115 -42.02 -48.21 -14.67
N TYR A 116 -42.27 -49.52 -14.56
CA TYR A 116 -41.69 -50.37 -13.51
C TYR A 116 -40.88 -51.51 -14.14
N ALA A 117 -39.58 -51.60 -13.78
CA ALA A 117 -38.69 -52.63 -14.25
C ALA A 117 -38.17 -53.46 -13.05
N SER A 118 -38.57 -54.73 -12.98
CA SER A 118 -38.10 -55.66 -11.95
C SER A 118 -36.84 -56.37 -12.40
N GLY A 119 -35.70 -56.06 -11.78
CA GLY A 119 -34.40 -56.65 -12.16
C GLY A 119 -34.04 -58.00 -11.55
N PHE A 120 -34.97 -58.69 -10.89
CA PHE A 120 -34.70 -59.99 -10.26
C PHE A 120 -34.32 -61.05 -11.33
N GLY A 121 -32.99 -61.28 -11.47
CA GLY A 121 -32.43 -62.32 -12.34
C GLY A 121 -32.14 -61.93 -13.79
N GLY A 122 -32.20 -60.65 -14.17
CA GLY A 122 -31.91 -60.27 -15.53
C GLY A 122 -31.59 -58.76 -15.73
N ASN A 123 -30.95 -58.44 -16.86
CA ASN A 123 -30.64 -57.08 -17.29
C ASN A 123 -31.78 -56.54 -18.17
N SER A 124 -32.80 -55.89 -17.59
CA SER A 124 -33.82 -55.21 -18.32
C SER A 124 -33.22 -54.04 -19.15
N LYS A 125 -33.81 -53.75 -20.31
CA LYS A 125 -33.37 -52.64 -21.15
C LYS A 125 -34.56 -51.73 -21.44
N ILE A 126 -34.48 -50.53 -20.94
CA ILE A 126 -35.50 -49.51 -21.10
C ILE A 126 -34.92 -48.37 -21.94
N PHE A 127 -35.51 -48.08 -23.06
CA PHE A 127 -35.28 -46.86 -23.83
C PHE A 127 -36.59 -46.05 -23.87
N VAL A 128 -36.49 -44.78 -23.52
CA VAL A 128 -37.57 -43.80 -23.62
C VAL A 128 -37.05 -42.58 -24.37
N GLY A 129 -37.68 -42.24 -25.49
CA GLY A 129 -37.30 -41.06 -26.29
C GLY A 129 -38.46 -40.14 -26.61
N ASP A 130 -38.25 -38.83 -26.59
CA ASP A 130 -39.22 -37.84 -27.01
C ASP A 130 -40.62 -38.02 -26.38
N SER A 131 -40.70 -38.43 -25.12
CA SER A 131 -41.91 -38.95 -24.46
C SER A 131 -42.18 -38.26 -23.13
N PHE A 132 -43.43 -38.36 -22.65
CA PHE A 132 -43.85 -37.78 -21.39
C PHE A 132 -44.47 -38.89 -20.46
N ILE A 133 -44.07 -38.85 -19.19
CA ILE A 133 -44.56 -39.75 -18.15
C ILE A 133 -45.14 -38.91 -17.01
N GLU A 134 -46.41 -39.17 -16.67
CA GLU A 134 -47.07 -38.49 -15.57
C GLU A 134 -47.68 -39.46 -14.58
N THR A 135 -47.46 -39.30 -13.28
CA THR A 135 -48.07 -40.09 -12.22
C THR A 135 -48.72 -39.19 -11.19
N THR A 136 -49.89 -39.53 -10.64
CA THR A 136 -50.63 -38.73 -9.65
C THR A 136 -50.96 -39.47 -8.37
N GLY A 137 -50.82 -40.80 -8.33
CA GLY A 137 -51.11 -41.62 -7.15
C GLY A 137 -50.05 -41.55 -6.05
N GLU A 138 -50.38 -41.80 -4.82
CA GLU A 138 -49.48 -41.93 -3.69
C GLU A 138 -48.45 -43.05 -3.96
N GLY A 139 -47.12 -42.79 -3.71
CA GLY A 139 -46.02 -43.71 -3.94
C GLY A 139 -45.80 -44.12 -5.42
N ALA A 140 -46.51 -43.43 -6.38
CA ALA A 140 -46.46 -43.77 -7.80
C ALA A 140 -45.29 -43.05 -8.47
N SER A 141 -44.11 -43.64 -8.51
CA SER A 141 -42.93 -43.11 -9.19
C SER A 141 -43.05 -43.02 -10.69
N GLY A 142 -42.41 -42.04 -11.33
CA GLY A 142 -42.43 -41.91 -12.80
C GLY A 142 -41.80 -43.09 -13.52
N LEU A 143 -40.52 -43.43 -13.14
CA LEU A 143 -39.85 -44.62 -13.55
C LEU A 143 -39.13 -45.24 -12.36
N GLN A 144 -39.38 -46.52 -12.12
CA GLN A 144 -38.64 -47.29 -11.10
C GLN A 144 -37.98 -48.51 -11.76
N ALA A 145 -36.66 -48.66 -11.58
CA ALA A 145 -35.88 -49.76 -12.14
C ALA A 145 -34.96 -50.40 -11.14
N SER A 146 -34.89 -51.74 -11.15
CA SER A 146 -33.92 -52.52 -10.36
C SER A 146 -33.13 -53.41 -11.31
N GLY A 147 -31.84 -53.11 -11.46
CA GLY A 147 -30.93 -53.77 -12.40
C GLY A 147 -31.17 -53.34 -13.87
N GLY A 148 -30.15 -53.58 -14.72
CA GLY A 148 -30.25 -53.37 -16.16
C GLY A 148 -29.86 -51.95 -16.60
N THR A 149 -30.34 -51.55 -17.78
CA THR A 149 -30.01 -50.26 -18.40
C THR A 149 -31.26 -49.44 -18.67
N VAL A 150 -31.15 -48.14 -18.37
CA VAL A 150 -32.20 -47.12 -18.68
C VAL A 150 -31.56 -46.04 -19.53
N ASP A 151 -32.14 -45.78 -20.70
CA ASP A 151 -31.71 -44.73 -21.61
C ASP A 151 -32.89 -43.76 -21.83
N LEU A 152 -32.74 -42.52 -21.45
CA LEU A 152 -33.74 -41.46 -21.54
C LEU A 152 -33.23 -40.36 -22.45
N LYS A 153 -33.99 -40.07 -23.53
CA LYS A 153 -33.63 -39.02 -24.46
C LYS A 153 -34.81 -38.04 -24.68
N ASN A 154 -34.67 -36.76 -24.29
CA ASN A 154 -35.70 -35.75 -24.34
C ASN A 154 -37.01 -36.20 -23.63
N VAL A 155 -36.94 -36.70 -22.44
CA VAL A 155 -38.07 -37.26 -21.68
C VAL A 155 -38.51 -36.28 -20.60
N GLY A 156 -39.82 -36.01 -20.53
CA GLY A 156 -40.44 -35.35 -19.39
C GLY A 156 -41.02 -36.39 -18.42
N ILE A 157 -40.64 -36.36 -17.13
CA ILE A 157 -41.24 -37.18 -16.08
C ILE A 157 -41.79 -36.27 -14.98
N SER A 158 -43.10 -36.38 -14.70
CA SER A 158 -43.81 -35.57 -13.70
C SER A 158 -44.55 -36.45 -12.71
N THR A 159 -44.26 -36.29 -11.41
CA THR A 159 -44.97 -36.97 -10.34
C THR A 159 -45.58 -35.97 -9.36
N ARG A 160 -46.87 -36.24 -8.96
CA ARG A 160 -47.59 -35.31 -8.05
C ARG A 160 -48.09 -35.96 -6.76
N GLY A 161 -48.09 -37.28 -6.67
CA GLY A 161 -48.51 -38.02 -5.48
C GLY A 161 -47.56 -37.87 -4.33
N GLN A 162 -48.07 -38.05 -3.12
CA GLN A 162 -47.23 -38.09 -1.91
C GLN A 162 -46.25 -39.28 -2.01
N TYR A 163 -44.99 -39.02 -1.64
CA TYR A 163 -43.86 -40.00 -1.77
C TYR A 163 -43.61 -40.53 -3.19
N ALA A 164 -44.12 -39.89 -4.21
CA ALA A 164 -43.94 -40.24 -5.60
C ALA A 164 -42.66 -39.60 -6.17
N ASN A 165 -41.60 -40.40 -6.34
CA ASN A 165 -40.33 -39.95 -6.91
C ASN A 165 -40.40 -39.95 -8.46
N ALA A 166 -39.70 -39.00 -9.10
CA ALA A 166 -39.72 -38.99 -10.56
C ALA A 166 -38.92 -40.16 -11.14
N LEU A 167 -37.73 -40.44 -10.60
CA LEU A 167 -36.87 -41.55 -11.04
C LEU A 167 -36.27 -42.30 -9.83
N VAL A 168 -36.42 -43.65 -9.77
CA VAL A 168 -35.90 -44.53 -8.74
C VAL A 168 -35.08 -45.64 -9.39
N LEU A 169 -33.80 -45.73 -9.05
CA LEU A 169 -32.82 -46.63 -9.66
C LEU A 169 -32.08 -47.43 -8.59
N HIS A 170 -32.11 -48.76 -8.74
CA HIS A 170 -31.32 -49.65 -7.88
C HIS A 170 -30.43 -50.53 -8.73
N GLN A 171 -29.11 -50.39 -8.62
CA GLN A 171 -28.11 -51.13 -9.42
C GLN A 171 -28.33 -50.99 -10.95
N VAL A 172 -28.57 -49.75 -11.42
CA VAL A 172 -28.93 -49.44 -12.81
C VAL A 172 -27.83 -48.63 -13.47
N ASP A 173 -27.59 -48.94 -14.77
CA ASP A 173 -26.83 -48.04 -15.64
C ASP A 173 -27.79 -47.07 -16.33
N LEU A 174 -27.79 -45.79 -15.94
CA LEU A 174 -28.62 -44.74 -16.54
C LEU A 174 -27.83 -43.90 -17.53
N SER A 175 -28.38 -43.67 -18.71
CA SER A 175 -28.00 -42.62 -19.62
C SER A 175 -29.23 -41.68 -19.84
N ALA A 176 -29.12 -40.44 -19.45
CA ALA A 176 -30.20 -39.46 -19.62
C ALA A 176 -29.67 -38.21 -20.35
N SER A 177 -30.34 -37.80 -21.40
CA SER A 177 -30.02 -36.59 -22.18
C SER A 177 -31.25 -35.76 -22.47
N GLY A 178 -31.16 -34.42 -22.20
CA GLY A 178 -32.27 -33.50 -22.39
C GLY A 178 -33.53 -33.89 -21.61
N THR A 179 -33.38 -34.57 -20.47
CA THR A 179 -34.44 -35.13 -19.65
C THR A 179 -34.86 -34.14 -18.55
N HIS A 180 -36.18 -34.00 -18.36
CA HIS A 180 -36.76 -33.09 -17.38
C HIS A 180 -37.54 -33.89 -16.31
N LEU A 181 -37.12 -33.85 -15.08
CA LEU A 181 -37.75 -34.53 -13.96
C LEU A 181 -38.44 -33.50 -13.04
N PHE A 182 -39.70 -33.78 -12.70
CA PHE A 182 -40.45 -33.01 -11.71
C PHE A 182 -41.08 -33.95 -10.66
N ALA A 183 -40.81 -33.70 -9.37
CA ALA A 183 -41.42 -34.41 -8.27
C ALA A 183 -42.06 -33.39 -7.27
N GLY A 184 -43.40 -33.34 -7.23
CA GLY A 184 -44.10 -32.35 -6.40
C GLY A 184 -44.04 -32.66 -4.89
N GLN A 185 -44.09 -33.93 -4.50
CA GLN A 185 -44.07 -34.36 -3.09
C GLN A 185 -43.08 -35.51 -2.80
N GLY A 186 -42.23 -35.83 -3.76
CA GLY A 186 -41.21 -36.89 -3.69
C GLY A 186 -39.82 -36.33 -4.00
N VAL A 187 -38.91 -37.24 -4.32
CA VAL A 187 -37.54 -36.93 -4.75
C VAL A 187 -37.45 -36.94 -6.29
N GLY A 188 -36.71 -36.05 -6.88
CA GLY A 188 -36.53 -35.99 -8.32
C GLY A 188 -35.84 -37.26 -8.87
N LEU A 189 -34.69 -37.65 -8.33
CA LEU A 189 -33.95 -38.84 -8.68
C LEU A 189 -33.39 -39.50 -7.41
N VAL A 190 -33.67 -40.78 -7.25
CA VAL A 190 -33.10 -41.64 -6.21
C VAL A 190 -32.26 -42.72 -6.87
N ALA A 191 -30.98 -42.84 -6.48
CA ALA A 191 -30.10 -43.90 -6.98
C ALA A 191 -29.52 -44.66 -5.78
N THR A 192 -29.66 -45.97 -5.81
CA THR A 192 -29.20 -46.86 -4.73
C THR A 192 -28.36 -48.00 -5.29
N GLY A 193 -27.58 -48.64 -4.40
CA GLY A 193 -26.69 -49.74 -4.80
C GLY A 193 -25.56 -49.31 -5.74
N ASN A 194 -24.91 -50.27 -6.42
CA ASN A 194 -23.86 -49.97 -7.39
C ASN A 194 -24.48 -49.46 -8.72
N SER A 195 -24.91 -48.22 -8.78
CA SER A 195 -25.51 -47.58 -9.96
C SER A 195 -24.49 -46.72 -10.72
N ARG A 196 -24.60 -46.72 -12.06
CA ARG A 196 -23.86 -45.80 -12.93
C ARG A 196 -24.81 -44.82 -13.59
N LEU A 197 -24.64 -43.52 -13.36
CA LEU A 197 -25.55 -42.51 -13.88
C LEU A 197 -24.80 -41.49 -14.71
N SER A 198 -25.27 -41.25 -15.90
CA SER A 198 -24.85 -40.17 -16.76
C SER A 198 -26.08 -39.32 -17.13
N PHE A 199 -26.11 -38.07 -16.66
CA PHE A 199 -27.21 -37.15 -16.95
C PHE A 199 -26.64 -35.89 -17.62
N THR A 200 -27.09 -35.59 -18.83
CA THR A 200 -26.56 -34.52 -19.64
C THR A 200 -27.68 -33.60 -20.16
N GLY A 201 -27.62 -32.32 -19.81
CA GLY A 201 -28.68 -31.36 -20.15
C GLY A 201 -30.00 -31.66 -19.42
N GLY A 202 -31.01 -30.86 -19.64
CA GLY A 202 -32.31 -30.98 -18.99
C GLY A 202 -32.36 -30.43 -17.59
N SER A 203 -33.30 -30.87 -16.76
CA SER A 203 -33.53 -30.34 -15.42
C SER A 203 -34.12 -31.33 -14.44
N ILE A 204 -33.84 -31.16 -13.15
CA ILE A 204 -34.49 -31.88 -12.06
C ILE A 204 -35.09 -30.85 -11.10
N ARG A 205 -36.39 -30.93 -10.88
CA ARG A 205 -37.09 -30.07 -9.93
C ARG A 205 -37.84 -30.93 -8.90
N ALA A 206 -37.67 -30.65 -7.65
CA ALA A 206 -38.41 -31.30 -6.57
C ALA A 206 -38.76 -30.31 -5.45
N ASP A 207 -39.87 -30.52 -4.75
CA ASP A 207 -40.22 -29.64 -3.61
C ASP A 207 -39.42 -29.96 -2.35
N LYS A 208 -38.81 -31.15 -2.28
CA LYS A 208 -37.95 -31.57 -1.16
C LYS A 208 -36.50 -31.74 -1.61
N SER A 209 -36.07 -32.94 -1.95
CA SER A 209 -34.72 -33.23 -2.42
C SER A 209 -34.71 -33.53 -3.92
N ALA A 210 -33.80 -32.90 -4.67
CA ALA A 210 -33.76 -33.11 -6.10
C ALA A 210 -33.09 -34.44 -6.46
N VAL A 211 -31.91 -34.76 -5.90
CA VAL A 211 -31.13 -35.97 -6.19
C VAL A 211 -30.67 -36.59 -4.87
N VAL A 212 -30.94 -37.90 -4.70
CA VAL A 212 -30.46 -38.67 -3.56
C VAL A 212 -29.66 -39.87 -4.11
N ILE A 213 -28.42 -39.96 -3.69
CA ILE A 213 -27.51 -41.09 -4.00
C ILE A 213 -27.19 -41.76 -2.68
N ASP A 214 -27.64 -43.03 -2.52
CA ASP A 214 -27.43 -43.83 -1.35
C ASP A 214 -26.97 -45.23 -1.81
N ASP A 215 -25.67 -45.43 -1.78
CA ASP A 215 -25.10 -46.69 -2.33
C ASP A 215 -25.17 -47.90 -1.40
N GLY A 216 -25.61 -47.70 -0.14
CA GLY A 216 -25.70 -48.81 0.85
C GLY A 216 -24.35 -49.52 1.11
N GLY A 217 -23.23 -48.84 0.89
CA GLY A 217 -21.87 -49.38 0.98
C GLY A 217 -21.32 -49.95 -0.32
N SER A 218 -22.05 -49.83 -1.44
CA SER A 218 -21.64 -50.22 -2.81
C SER A 218 -21.34 -48.96 -3.61
N ARG A 219 -20.18 -48.87 -4.25
CA ARG A 219 -19.72 -47.62 -4.93
C ARG A 219 -20.51 -47.32 -6.19
N SER A 220 -21.29 -46.24 -6.20
CA SER A 220 -21.95 -45.71 -7.39
C SER A 220 -21.03 -44.70 -8.11
N VAL A 221 -21.19 -44.59 -9.44
CA VAL A 221 -20.48 -43.59 -10.26
C VAL A 221 -21.51 -42.69 -10.94
N VAL A 222 -21.46 -41.40 -10.65
CA VAL A 222 -22.52 -40.48 -11.03
C VAL A 222 -21.91 -39.24 -11.74
N SER A 223 -22.44 -38.92 -12.90
CA SER A 223 -22.01 -37.74 -13.65
C SER A 223 -23.22 -36.92 -14.08
N PHE A 224 -23.24 -35.63 -13.75
CA PHE A 224 -24.17 -34.66 -14.26
C PHE A 224 -23.39 -33.57 -15.02
N ARG A 225 -23.91 -33.22 -16.18
CA ARG A 225 -23.31 -32.21 -17.05
C ARG A 225 -24.40 -31.32 -17.64
N ASP A 226 -24.14 -29.98 -17.67
CA ASP A 226 -25.01 -28.97 -18.27
C ASP A 226 -26.46 -29.06 -17.76
N THR A 227 -26.70 -29.36 -16.49
CA THR A 227 -27.98 -29.67 -15.88
C THR A 227 -28.45 -28.60 -14.93
N GLU A 228 -29.76 -28.34 -14.90
CA GLU A 228 -30.41 -27.45 -13.92
C GLU A 228 -31.08 -28.25 -12.81
N ILE A 229 -30.71 -27.95 -11.55
CA ILE A 229 -31.26 -28.59 -10.36
C ILE A 229 -32.01 -27.53 -9.53
N SER A 230 -33.24 -27.82 -9.15
CA SER A 230 -34.00 -26.92 -8.26
C SER A 230 -34.75 -27.71 -7.21
N SER A 231 -34.63 -27.31 -5.93
CA SER A 231 -35.36 -27.95 -4.85
C SER A 231 -35.75 -26.98 -3.74
N GLY A 232 -36.70 -27.43 -2.89
CA GLY A 232 -37.09 -26.69 -1.69
C GLY A 232 -36.21 -26.96 -0.46
N ALA A 233 -35.34 -27.97 -0.47
CA ALA A 233 -34.48 -28.30 0.68
C ALA A 233 -33.06 -28.70 0.25
N LEU A 234 -32.87 -29.85 -0.40
CA LEU A 234 -31.56 -30.39 -0.76
C LEU A 234 -31.40 -30.59 -2.26
N GLY A 235 -30.33 -30.08 -2.85
CA GLY A 235 -30.02 -30.30 -4.26
C GLY A 235 -29.52 -31.70 -4.51
N PHE A 236 -28.33 -32.01 -4.01
CA PHE A 236 -27.76 -33.36 -3.98
C PHE A 236 -27.60 -33.82 -2.52
N VAL A 237 -28.06 -35.03 -2.26
CA VAL A 237 -27.81 -35.77 -1.03
C VAL A 237 -26.98 -37.00 -1.38
N ILE A 238 -25.79 -37.12 -0.85
CA ILE A 238 -24.85 -38.19 -1.17
C ILE A 238 -24.47 -38.94 0.11
N HIS A 239 -24.87 -40.21 0.19
CA HIS A 239 -24.57 -41.09 1.30
C HIS A 239 -23.71 -42.28 0.81
N GLY A 240 -22.74 -42.69 1.61
CA GLY A 240 -21.93 -43.86 1.33
C GLY A 240 -20.58 -43.56 0.65
N SER A 241 -20.16 -44.33 -0.37
CA SER A 241 -18.81 -44.27 -0.94
C SER A 241 -18.79 -43.95 -2.43
N SER A 242 -19.72 -43.17 -2.93
CA SER A 242 -19.92 -42.87 -4.34
C SER A 242 -18.92 -41.88 -4.91
N ASP A 243 -18.63 -41.97 -6.23
CA ASP A 243 -17.90 -40.98 -7.01
C ASP A 243 -18.91 -40.14 -7.79
N VAL A 244 -18.97 -38.83 -7.49
CA VAL A 244 -19.94 -37.92 -8.11
C VAL A 244 -19.21 -36.78 -8.81
N SER A 245 -19.52 -36.51 -10.07
CA SER A 245 -18.99 -35.39 -10.85
C SER A 245 -20.13 -34.50 -11.35
N LEU A 246 -20.07 -33.24 -11.01
CA LEU A 246 -21.04 -32.21 -11.39
C LEU A 246 -20.29 -31.14 -12.22
N GLU A 247 -20.50 -31.14 -13.55
CA GLU A 247 -19.80 -30.24 -14.47
C GLU A 247 -20.80 -29.27 -15.11
N ARG A 248 -20.62 -27.99 -14.91
CA ARG A 248 -21.52 -26.90 -15.36
C ARG A 248 -22.97 -27.12 -14.93
N VAL A 249 -23.15 -27.55 -13.69
CA VAL A 249 -24.48 -27.77 -13.08
C VAL A 249 -24.90 -26.50 -12.35
N ARG A 250 -26.16 -26.08 -12.57
CA ARG A 250 -26.76 -25.00 -11.77
C ARG A 250 -27.69 -25.60 -10.73
N ILE A 251 -27.42 -25.30 -9.46
CA ILE A 251 -28.20 -25.76 -8.32
C ILE A 251 -28.87 -24.57 -7.67
N SER A 252 -30.21 -24.60 -7.53
CA SER A 252 -31.00 -23.55 -6.87
C SER A 252 -31.83 -24.15 -5.76
N ILE A 253 -31.59 -23.72 -4.53
CA ILE A 253 -32.37 -24.11 -3.35
C ILE A 253 -33.24 -22.91 -2.94
N ASN A 254 -34.54 -23.10 -2.97
CA ASN A 254 -35.53 -22.09 -2.58
C ASN A 254 -36.30 -22.58 -1.37
N ALA A 255 -35.65 -22.50 -0.20
CA ALA A 255 -36.21 -23.06 1.02
C ALA A 255 -37.22 -22.11 1.67
N PRO A 256 -38.28 -22.62 2.37
CA PRO A 256 -39.12 -21.79 3.21
C PRO A 256 -38.30 -21.14 4.34
N GLU A 257 -38.70 -19.91 4.71
CA GLU A 257 -38.00 -19.13 5.78
C GLU A 257 -38.16 -19.74 7.19
N ASP A 258 -39.28 -20.39 7.46
CA ASP A 258 -39.62 -20.88 8.80
C ASP A 258 -39.14 -22.32 9.13
N ASP A 259 -38.38 -22.96 8.27
CA ASP A 259 -37.88 -24.33 8.44
C ASP A 259 -36.38 -24.32 8.81
N LEU A 260 -36.09 -24.63 10.06
CA LEU A 260 -34.70 -24.70 10.61
C LEU A 260 -33.95 -25.98 10.25
N SER A 261 -34.51 -26.91 9.48
CA SER A 261 -33.81 -28.10 9.04
C SER A 261 -32.60 -27.74 8.17
N LEU A 262 -31.55 -28.60 8.17
CA LEU A 262 -30.40 -28.43 7.28
C LEU A 262 -30.81 -28.49 5.82
N LYS A 263 -30.44 -27.47 5.08
CA LYS A 263 -30.62 -27.38 3.63
C LYS A 263 -29.26 -27.14 2.97
N ALA A 264 -29.08 -27.65 1.76
CA ALA A 264 -27.83 -27.45 1.03
C ALA A 264 -27.99 -27.64 -0.47
N GLY A 265 -27.18 -26.94 -1.25
CA GLY A 265 -27.00 -27.30 -2.66
C GLY A 265 -26.45 -28.70 -2.85
N VAL A 266 -25.38 -29.01 -2.10
CA VAL A 266 -24.78 -30.36 -2.01
C VAL A 266 -24.55 -30.69 -0.54
N SER A 267 -25.10 -31.84 -0.10
CA SER A 267 -24.86 -32.42 1.23
C SER A 267 -24.30 -33.84 1.06
N MET A 268 -23.20 -34.13 1.77
CA MET A 268 -22.57 -35.45 1.68
C MET A 268 -22.19 -36.01 3.03
N THR A 269 -22.28 -37.33 3.15
CA THR A 269 -21.85 -38.12 4.33
C THR A 269 -21.17 -39.39 3.88
N GLY A 270 -20.23 -39.89 4.68
CA GLY A 270 -19.45 -41.06 4.35
C GLY A 270 -18.32 -40.79 3.33
N PRO A 271 -17.53 -41.80 2.97
CA PRO A 271 -16.25 -41.63 2.25
C PRO A 271 -16.40 -41.42 0.73
N SER A 272 -17.44 -40.68 0.31
CA SER A 272 -17.67 -40.29 -1.09
C SER A 272 -16.62 -39.29 -1.61
N LYS A 273 -16.45 -39.31 -2.95
CA LYS A 273 -15.65 -38.28 -3.66
C LYS A 273 -16.55 -37.48 -4.59
N VAL A 274 -16.60 -36.20 -4.35
CA VAL A 274 -17.43 -35.28 -5.12
C VAL A 274 -16.59 -34.21 -5.83
N PHE A 275 -16.84 -34.02 -7.10
CA PHE A 275 -16.20 -33.01 -7.92
C PHE A 275 -17.24 -32.05 -8.48
N LEU A 276 -17.13 -30.76 -8.14
CA LEU A 276 -17.88 -29.67 -8.77
C LEU A 276 -16.94 -28.92 -9.71
N ILE A 277 -17.29 -28.84 -11.00
CA ILE A 277 -16.47 -28.19 -12.01
C ILE A 277 -17.32 -27.13 -12.70
N ASP A 278 -16.88 -25.88 -12.67
CA ASP A 278 -17.58 -24.73 -13.29
C ASP A 278 -19.08 -24.69 -12.96
N SER A 279 -19.46 -25.07 -11.75
CA SER A 279 -20.86 -25.22 -11.34
C SER A 279 -21.28 -24.09 -10.42
N ASP A 280 -22.56 -23.67 -10.54
CA ASP A 280 -23.12 -22.57 -9.77
C ASP A 280 -24.14 -23.09 -8.76
N ILE A 281 -24.01 -22.67 -7.50
CA ILE A 281 -24.94 -23.01 -6.41
C ILE A 281 -25.54 -21.72 -5.87
N ARG A 282 -26.87 -21.68 -5.77
CA ARG A 282 -27.59 -20.59 -5.08
C ARG A 282 -28.59 -21.15 -4.09
N THR A 283 -28.53 -20.64 -2.87
CA THR A 283 -29.46 -21.06 -1.81
C THR A 283 -30.12 -19.84 -1.17
N THR A 284 -31.39 -20.00 -0.85
CA THR A 284 -32.19 -19.03 -0.07
C THR A 284 -32.90 -19.72 1.08
N GLY A 285 -33.19 -18.97 2.16
CA GLY A 285 -33.81 -19.50 3.38
C GLY A 285 -32.81 -19.76 4.50
N GLU A 286 -33.29 -19.93 5.71
CA GLU A 286 -32.46 -20.18 6.90
C GLU A 286 -31.76 -21.54 6.85
N ASN A 287 -30.53 -21.63 7.36
CA ASN A 287 -29.65 -22.81 7.35
C ASN A 287 -29.48 -23.44 5.96
N ALA A 288 -29.59 -22.64 4.90
CA ALA A 288 -29.50 -23.09 3.51
C ALA A 288 -28.07 -22.89 2.99
N ASN A 289 -27.21 -23.88 3.25
CA ASN A 289 -25.80 -23.84 2.89
C ASN A 289 -25.59 -24.06 1.37
N GLY A 290 -24.52 -23.53 0.82
CA GLY A 290 -24.13 -23.86 -0.57
C GLY A 290 -23.72 -25.32 -0.64
N VAL A 291 -22.68 -25.68 0.14
CA VAL A 291 -22.18 -27.05 0.29
C VAL A 291 -22.02 -27.36 1.78
N PHE A 292 -22.46 -28.54 2.20
CA PHE A 292 -22.23 -29.05 3.55
C PHE A 292 -21.67 -30.48 3.53
N ASN A 293 -20.43 -30.66 4.02
CA ASN A 293 -19.72 -31.93 4.01
C ASN A 293 -19.58 -32.50 5.41
N PHE A 294 -20.14 -33.70 5.65
CA PHE A 294 -20.02 -34.45 6.89
C PHE A 294 -19.09 -35.67 6.77
N GLY A 295 -18.54 -35.97 5.57
CA GLY A 295 -17.66 -37.11 5.36
C GLY A 295 -17.14 -37.18 3.91
N GLY A 296 -15.90 -37.67 3.73
CA GLY A 296 -15.28 -37.79 2.43
C GLY A 296 -14.65 -36.52 1.85
N ASP A 297 -14.31 -36.61 0.57
CA ASP A 297 -13.53 -35.58 -0.14
C ASP A 297 -14.41 -34.83 -1.14
N LEU A 298 -14.41 -33.50 -1.03
CA LEU A 298 -15.05 -32.63 -2.00
C LEU A 298 -14.02 -31.69 -2.67
N ALA A 299 -14.00 -31.68 -3.98
CA ALA A 299 -13.23 -30.72 -4.77
C ALA A 299 -14.16 -29.81 -5.57
N ILE A 300 -13.90 -28.51 -5.50
CA ILE A 300 -14.64 -27.49 -6.26
C ILE A 300 -13.62 -26.73 -7.11
N GLU A 301 -13.83 -26.69 -8.41
CA GLU A 301 -12.96 -25.99 -9.35
C GLU A 301 -13.78 -25.06 -10.25
N GLY A 302 -13.57 -23.75 -10.11
CA GLY A 302 -14.35 -22.72 -10.81
C GLY A 302 -15.80 -22.62 -10.31
N GLY A 303 -16.59 -21.78 -11.00
CA GLY A 303 -17.98 -21.56 -10.67
C GLY A 303 -18.21 -20.61 -9.48
N SER A 304 -19.45 -20.60 -8.97
CA SER A 304 -19.86 -19.71 -7.89
C SER A 304 -20.81 -20.34 -6.87
N ILE A 305 -20.71 -19.90 -5.61
CA ILE A 305 -21.59 -20.33 -4.52
C ILE A 305 -22.17 -19.07 -3.86
N GLY A 306 -23.49 -18.89 -3.91
CA GLY A 306 -24.21 -17.79 -3.32
C GLY A 306 -25.22 -18.26 -2.29
N THR A 307 -25.19 -17.75 -1.05
CA THR A 307 -26.17 -18.08 -0.01
C THR A 307 -26.84 -16.82 0.52
N GLN A 308 -28.15 -16.93 0.80
CA GLN A 308 -28.97 -15.85 1.35
C GLN A 308 -29.85 -16.43 2.46
N GLY A 309 -29.68 -15.96 3.64
CA GLY A 309 -30.46 -16.39 4.80
C GLY A 309 -29.62 -16.55 6.05
N TYR A 310 -30.29 -16.54 7.17
CA TYR A 310 -29.68 -16.68 8.50
C TYR A 310 -28.90 -17.99 8.62
N ALA A 311 -27.68 -17.95 9.16
CA ALA A 311 -26.77 -19.08 9.40
C ALA A 311 -26.46 -19.92 8.14
N SER A 312 -26.58 -19.33 6.93
CA SER A 312 -26.37 -20.01 5.65
C SER A 312 -24.93 -19.82 5.16
N MET A 313 -24.14 -20.87 5.27
CA MET A 313 -22.70 -20.85 4.92
C MET A 313 -22.50 -21.16 3.44
N GLY A 314 -21.48 -20.55 2.82
CA GLY A 314 -21.12 -20.83 1.43
C GLY A 314 -20.61 -22.26 1.28
N VAL A 315 -19.51 -22.57 1.92
CA VAL A 315 -18.89 -23.90 1.97
C VAL A 315 -18.65 -24.26 3.44
N ALA A 316 -19.21 -25.34 3.91
CA ALA A 316 -19.05 -25.79 5.30
C ALA A 316 -18.76 -27.28 5.39
N MET A 317 -17.98 -27.64 6.40
CA MET A 317 -17.73 -29.05 6.75
C MET A 317 -17.76 -29.25 8.26
N ASN A 318 -18.05 -30.48 8.66
CA ASN A 318 -18.05 -30.88 10.06
C ASN A 318 -17.34 -32.26 10.18
N GLY A 319 -16.17 -32.26 10.80
CA GLY A 319 -15.30 -33.43 10.97
C GLY A 319 -15.53 -34.25 12.24
N LEU A 320 -16.63 -34.01 12.97
CA LEU A 320 -16.86 -34.65 14.27
C LEU A 320 -16.93 -36.19 14.23
N TYR A 321 -17.40 -36.74 13.12
CA TYR A 321 -17.67 -38.22 13.00
C TYR A 321 -16.85 -38.91 11.96
N ASP A 322 -16.24 -38.21 11.00
CA ASP A 322 -15.52 -38.79 9.88
C ASP A 322 -14.41 -37.86 9.39
N THR A 323 -13.47 -38.35 8.63
CA THR A 323 -12.49 -37.52 7.94
C THR A 323 -13.17 -36.74 6.81
N VAL A 324 -13.09 -35.44 6.84
CA VAL A 324 -13.68 -34.59 5.82
C VAL A 324 -12.65 -33.66 5.23
N SER A 325 -12.74 -33.48 3.91
CA SER A 325 -11.93 -32.47 3.23
C SER A 325 -12.77 -31.68 2.20
N ILE A 326 -12.46 -30.39 2.08
CA ILE A 326 -12.94 -29.55 0.97
C ILE A 326 -11.75 -28.81 0.37
N ALA A 327 -11.55 -28.97 -0.94
CA ALA A 327 -10.61 -28.18 -1.72
C ALA A 327 -11.37 -27.32 -2.74
N ALA A 328 -11.37 -25.99 -2.54
CA ALA A 328 -12.01 -25.02 -3.44
C ALA A 328 -10.94 -24.20 -4.16
N ARG A 329 -10.92 -24.28 -5.49
CA ARG A 329 -9.98 -23.57 -6.36
C ARG A 329 -10.71 -22.67 -7.34
N ASN A 330 -10.29 -21.41 -7.43
CA ASN A 330 -10.87 -20.41 -8.35
C ASN A 330 -12.39 -20.23 -8.20
N VAL A 331 -12.91 -20.33 -6.97
CA VAL A 331 -14.35 -20.29 -6.67
C VAL A 331 -14.74 -18.92 -6.13
N GLY A 332 -15.84 -18.34 -6.64
CA GLY A 332 -16.50 -17.19 -6.05
C GLY A 332 -17.51 -17.60 -4.98
N ILE A 333 -17.32 -17.17 -3.72
CA ILE A 333 -18.22 -17.48 -2.60
C ILE A 333 -18.83 -16.16 -2.09
N TYR A 334 -20.16 -16.08 -2.09
CA TYR A 334 -20.90 -14.91 -1.65
C TYR A 334 -21.96 -15.30 -0.62
N THR A 335 -21.92 -14.65 0.57
CA THR A 335 -22.94 -14.84 1.61
C THR A 335 -23.54 -13.50 2.02
N SER A 336 -24.84 -13.38 2.07
CA SER A 336 -25.52 -12.13 2.49
C SER A 336 -26.38 -12.26 3.75
N GLY A 337 -26.53 -13.46 4.28
CA GLY A 337 -27.27 -13.70 5.51
C GLY A 337 -26.44 -13.44 6.78
N ASP A 338 -27.09 -13.04 7.88
CA ASP A 338 -26.48 -12.95 9.18
C ASP A 338 -25.97 -14.31 9.66
N TYR A 339 -24.79 -14.35 10.31
CA TYR A 339 -24.11 -15.56 10.81
C TYR A 339 -23.74 -16.57 9.71
N GLY A 340 -23.76 -16.15 8.44
CA GLY A 340 -23.41 -16.99 7.29
C GLY A 340 -21.93 -16.86 6.94
N ALA A 341 -21.08 -17.81 7.34
CA ALA A 341 -19.68 -17.80 6.95
C ALA A 341 -19.49 -18.10 5.46
N GLY A 342 -18.47 -17.47 4.83
CA GLY A 342 -18.09 -17.79 3.44
C GLY A 342 -17.59 -19.21 3.34
N ALA A 343 -16.59 -19.58 4.15
CA ALA A 343 -16.06 -20.96 4.23
C ALA A 343 -15.84 -21.35 5.69
N ALA A 344 -16.24 -22.55 6.10
CA ALA A 344 -16.13 -23.05 7.46
C ALA A 344 -15.57 -24.49 7.53
N ALA A 345 -14.54 -24.66 8.36
CA ALA A 345 -13.98 -25.95 8.72
C ALA A 345 -14.20 -26.21 10.21
N LEU A 346 -15.16 -27.03 10.55
CA LEU A 346 -15.61 -27.23 11.94
C LEU A 346 -15.22 -28.64 12.43
N PHE A 347 -14.79 -28.74 13.66
CA PHE A 347 -14.59 -30.00 14.39
C PHE A 347 -13.67 -31.00 13.69
N GLY A 348 -12.51 -30.55 13.18
CA GLY A 348 -11.50 -31.43 12.61
C GLY A 348 -11.47 -31.55 11.08
N GLY A 349 -12.21 -30.73 10.37
CA GLY A 349 -12.21 -30.69 8.90
C GLY A 349 -10.92 -30.09 8.30
N ASN A 350 -10.62 -30.50 7.05
CA ASN A 350 -9.47 -29.98 6.28
C ASN A 350 -9.95 -29.11 5.11
N LEU A 351 -9.78 -27.78 5.21
CA LEU A 351 -10.17 -26.79 4.20
C LEU A 351 -8.96 -26.29 3.44
N VAL A 352 -9.02 -26.41 2.12
CA VAL A 352 -8.02 -25.83 1.21
C VAL A 352 -8.72 -24.85 0.28
N LEU A 353 -8.27 -23.61 0.28
CA LEU A 353 -8.74 -22.54 -0.60
C LEU A 353 -7.56 -22.08 -1.47
N ASP A 354 -7.73 -22.02 -2.78
CA ASP A 354 -6.69 -21.52 -3.68
C ASP A 354 -7.30 -20.67 -4.80
N GLY A 355 -6.77 -19.46 -5.02
CA GLY A 355 -7.23 -18.53 -6.06
C GLY A 355 -8.70 -18.12 -5.93
N SER A 356 -9.32 -18.31 -4.76
CA SER A 356 -10.76 -18.12 -4.55
C SER A 356 -11.08 -16.71 -4.03
N ALA A 357 -12.34 -16.27 -4.19
CA ALA A 357 -12.81 -14.99 -3.70
C ALA A 357 -14.02 -15.19 -2.76
N ILE A 358 -13.92 -14.69 -1.52
CA ILE A 358 -14.97 -14.78 -0.50
C ILE A 358 -15.47 -13.37 -0.19
N TYR A 359 -16.79 -13.20 -0.24
CA TYR A 359 -17.45 -11.94 0.08
C TYR A 359 -18.64 -12.18 1.01
N THR A 360 -18.68 -11.51 2.17
CA THR A 360 -19.77 -11.62 3.13
C THR A 360 -20.36 -10.25 3.47
N GLU A 361 -21.70 -10.15 3.60
CA GLU A 361 -22.41 -8.90 3.92
C GLU A 361 -23.18 -8.92 5.24
N GLY A 362 -23.66 -10.08 5.69
CA GLY A 362 -24.48 -10.21 6.89
C GLY A 362 -23.73 -9.88 8.19
N LYS A 363 -24.47 -9.60 9.26
CA LYS A 363 -23.92 -9.42 10.61
C LYS A 363 -23.33 -10.74 11.12
N ASN A 364 -22.14 -10.70 11.75
CA ASN A 364 -21.39 -11.87 12.20
C ASN A 364 -21.20 -12.94 11.10
N ALA A 365 -21.14 -12.50 9.86
CA ALA A 365 -20.92 -13.36 8.69
C ALA A 365 -19.41 -13.38 8.39
N TYR A 366 -18.73 -14.41 8.90
CA TYR A 366 -17.28 -14.51 8.83
C TYR A 366 -16.79 -14.85 7.40
N GLY A 367 -15.60 -14.36 7.02
CA GLY A 367 -15.00 -14.75 5.75
C GLY A 367 -14.62 -16.23 5.75
N ILE A 368 -13.68 -16.58 6.60
CA ILE A 368 -13.21 -17.96 6.83
C ILE A 368 -13.32 -18.27 8.31
N TRP A 369 -13.86 -19.44 8.64
CA TRP A 369 -13.99 -19.93 10.01
C TRP A 369 -13.38 -21.33 10.16
N GLY A 370 -12.39 -21.46 11.04
CA GLY A 370 -11.73 -22.71 11.35
C GLY A 370 -11.81 -23.05 12.84
N GLU A 371 -12.27 -24.27 13.18
CA GLU A 371 -12.39 -24.77 14.56
C GLU A 371 -11.98 -26.23 14.66
N GLY A 372 -10.87 -26.49 15.34
CA GLY A 372 -10.36 -27.83 15.60
C GLY A 372 -9.90 -28.59 14.35
N GLY A 373 -9.72 -27.93 13.22
CA GLY A 373 -9.35 -28.52 11.94
C GLY A 373 -8.08 -27.91 11.34
N SER A 374 -7.94 -28.00 10.01
CA SER A 374 -6.89 -27.30 9.30
C SER A 374 -7.45 -26.38 8.21
N VAL A 375 -6.86 -25.20 8.08
CA VAL A 375 -7.19 -24.23 7.03
C VAL A 375 -5.90 -23.86 6.31
N LEU A 376 -5.87 -24.15 5.02
CA LEU A 376 -4.82 -23.71 4.09
C LEU A 376 -5.46 -22.79 3.04
N ALA A 377 -5.08 -21.52 3.03
CA ALA A 377 -5.55 -20.61 2.02
C ALA A 377 -4.38 -20.02 1.24
N ALA A 378 -4.46 -20.11 -0.10
CA ALA A 378 -3.48 -19.55 -1.00
C ALA A 378 -4.14 -18.59 -1.99
N ASN A 379 -3.50 -17.47 -2.33
CA ASN A 379 -3.94 -16.52 -3.37
C ASN A 379 -5.43 -16.14 -3.28
N THR A 380 -6.00 -16.15 -2.07
CA THR A 380 -7.43 -16.02 -1.82
C THR A 380 -7.77 -14.63 -1.31
N ALA A 381 -8.82 -14.00 -1.86
CA ALA A 381 -9.33 -12.71 -1.43
C ALA A 381 -10.55 -12.90 -0.51
N VAL A 382 -10.53 -12.23 0.65
CA VAL A 382 -11.62 -12.26 1.64
C VAL A 382 -12.07 -10.83 1.92
N THR A 383 -13.34 -10.54 1.71
CA THR A 383 -13.93 -9.23 2.01
C THR A 383 -15.18 -9.40 2.85
N THR A 384 -15.24 -8.75 4.01
CA THR A 384 -16.41 -8.77 4.89
C THR A 384 -16.93 -7.36 5.15
N ARG A 385 -18.26 -7.16 5.17
CA ARG A 385 -18.90 -5.84 5.35
C ARG A 385 -19.80 -5.71 6.57
N GLY A 386 -20.33 -6.82 7.07
CA GLY A 386 -21.26 -6.80 8.19
C GLY A 386 -20.62 -6.41 9.53
N GLU A 387 -21.40 -5.92 10.46
CA GLU A 387 -21.00 -5.71 11.85
C GLU A 387 -20.54 -7.03 12.47
N GLY A 388 -19.41 -7.06 13.18
CA GLY A 388 -18.83 -8.27 13.76
C GLY A 388 -18.37 -9.34 12.77
N SER A 389 -18.35 -9.02 11.47
CA SER A 389 -18.02 -10.00 10.42
C SER A 389 -16.49 -10.04 10.19
N HIS A 390 -15.83 -10.87 10.98
CA HIS A 390 -14.38 -11.03 10.92
C HIS A 390 -13.92 -11.66 9.60
N GLY A 391 -12.71 -11.31 9.14
CA GLY A 391 -12.15 -11.86 7.91
C GLY A 391 -11.75 -13.33 8.04
N PHE A 392 -11.02 -13.64 9.12
CA PHE A 392 -10.66 -14.99 9.54
C PHE A 392 -10.99 -15.17 11.03
N VAL A 393 -11.58 -16.29 11.39
CA VAL A 393 -11.82 -16.69 12.77
C VAL A 393 -11.22 -18.08 12.99
N GLY A 394 -10.42 -18.24 14.03
CA GLY A 394 -9.75 -19.50 14.31
C GLY A 394 -9.62 -19.84 15.78
N THR A 395 -9.90 -21.10 16.13
CA THR A 395 -9.63 -21.67 17.43
C THR A 395 -9.10 -23.09 17.33
N ASP A 396 -8.09 -23.41 18.12
CA ASP A 396 -7.44 -24.73 18.20
C ASP A 396 -6.99 -25.27 16.84
N ILE A 397 -6.49 -24.38 15.96
CA ILE A 397 -5.99 -24.68 14.63
C ILE A 397 -4.65 -23.99 14.37
N ALA A 398 -3.91 -24.46 13.36
CA ALA A 398 -2.69 -23.85 12.84
C ALA A 398 -2.89 -23.42 11.39
N PRO A 399 -3.63 -22.35 11.12
CA PRO A 399 -3.92 -21.91 9.76
C PRO A 399 -2.69 -21.35 9.06
N GLN A 400 -2.58 -21.62 7.77
CA GLN A 400 -1.53 -21.10 6.90
C GLN A 400 -2.17 -20.30 5.77
N LEU A 401 -1.87 -18.99 5.75
CA LEU A 401 -2.39 -18.06 4.76
C LEU A 401 -1.23 -17.54 3.90
N ASP A 402 -1.19 -17.90 2.63
CA ASP A 402 -0.13 -17.57 1.68
C ASP A 402 -0.70 -16.75 0.50
N GLY A 403 -0.25 -15.52 0.32
CA GLY A 403 -0.77 -14.61 -0.70
C GLY A 403 -2.25 -14.22 -0.49
N VAL A 404 -2.75 -14.28 0.75
CA VAL A 404 -4.16 -14.02 1.07
C VAL A 404 -4.39 -12.53 1.34
N ALA A 405 -5.46 -11.97 0.76
CA ALA A 405 -5.88 -10.60 1.01
C ALA A 405 -7.18 -10.58 1.82
N ILE A 406 -7.12 -10.12 3.07
CA ILE A 406 -8.28 -9.96 3.96
C ILE A 406 -8.57 -8.48 4.12
N HIS A 407 -9.82 -8.05 3.84
CA HIS A 407 -10.28 -6.69 4.08
C HIS A 407 -11.63 -6.69 4.78
N THR A 408 -11.70 -6.07 5.96
CA THR A 408 -12.94 -6.00 6.76
C THR A 408 -13.40 -4.55 6.94
N TYR A 409 -14.70 -4.31 6.73
CA TYR A 409 -15.31 -2.98 6.76
C TYR A 409 -16.27 -2.76 7.93
N GLY A 410 -16.85 -3.83 8.47
CA GLY A 410 -17.89 -3.75 9.50
C GLY A 410 -17.40 -3.19 10.82
N ALA A 411 -18.28 -2.56 11.58
CA ALA A 411 -17.99 -2.18 12.96
C ALA A 411 -17.68 -3.43 13.80
N GLY A 412 -16.59 -3.42 14.57
CA GLY A 412 -16.15 -4.56 15.36
C GLY A 412 -15.63 -5.76 14.56
N ALA A 413 -15.50 -5.63 13.22
CA ALA A 413 -15.05 -6.70 12.34
C ALA A 413 -13.53 -6.75 12.29
N ASN A 414 -12.89 -7.64 13.05
CA ASN A 414 -11.45 -7.82 13.03
C ASN A 414 -10.97 -8.45 11.73
N GLY A 415 -9.74 -8.16 11.33
CA GLY A 415 -9.13 -8.84 10.19
C GLY A 415 -8.97 -10.33 10.46
N VAL A 416 -8.34 -10.65 11.57
CA VAL A 416 -8.13 -12.01 12.09
C VAL A 416 -8.56 -12.02 13.56
N TRP A 417 -9.37 -12.99 13.97
CA TRP A 417 -9.68 -13.27 15.36
C TRP A 417 -9.26 -14.68 15.73
N LEU A 418 -8.24 -14.78 16.59
CA LEU A 418 -7.74 -16.02 17.16
C LEU A 418 -8.26 -16.11 18.60
N PHE A 419 -8.92 -17.21 18.97
CA PHE A 419 -9.41 -17.37 20.32
C PHE A 419 -9.23 -18.80 20.82
N SER A 420 -9.24 -18.96 22.14
CA SER A 420 -9.37 -20.27 22.79
C SER A 420 -10.32 -20.18 23.97
N THR A 421 -11.03 -21.28 24.21
CA THR A 421 -11.87 -21.47 25.39
C THR A 421 -11.11 -22.15 26.54
N ASP A 422 -9.85 -22.49 26.34
CA ASP A 422 -8.95 -23.10 27.31
C ASP A 422 -7.74 -22.19 27.54
N GLU A 423 -7.47 -21.79 28.79
CA GLU A 423 -6.35 -20.92 29.17
C GLU A 423 -4.97 -21.56 28.90
N ASP A 424 -4.89 -22.89 29.00
CA ASP A 424 -3.66 -23.65 28.77
C ASP A 424 -3.41 -23.98 27.29
N SER A 425 -4.34 -23.64 26.41
CA SER A 425 -4.17 -23.94 24.98
C SER A 425 -3.07 -23.07 24.34
N HIS A 426 -2.41 -23.61 23.34
CA HIS A 426 -1.39 -22.92 22.55
C HIS A 426 -1.64 -23.11 21.07
N GLY A 427 -2.01 -22.02 20.39
CA GLY A 427 -2.27 -21.99 18.96
C GLY A 427 -1.11 -21.39 18.15
N SER A 428 -1.14 -21.59 16.84
CA SER A 428 -0.22 -20.92 15.92
C SER A 428 -0.96 -20.37 14.70
N PHE A 429 -0.45 -19.26 14.16
CA PHE A 429 -1.05 -18.58 13.01
C PHE A 429 0.07 -18.05 12.10
N SER A 430 -0.03 -18.28 10.78
CA SER A 430 0.98 -17.76 9.86
C SER A 430 0.39 -17.03 8.65
N LEU A 431 0.96 -15.85 8.33
CA LEU A 431 0.74 -15.08 7.11
C LEU A 431 2.03 -15.03 6.31
N ARG A 432 1.98 -15.43 5.04
CA ARG A 432 3.16 -15.51 4.17
C ARG A 432 2.87 -15.01 2.75
N GLY A 433 3.92 -14.93 1.92
CA GLY A 433 3.81 -14.81 0.47
C GLY A 433 3.11 -13.55 -0.03
N GLY A 434 3.29 -12.39 0.62
CA GLY A 434 2.64 -11.15 0.25
C GLY A 434 1.22 -10.99 0.80
N SER A 435 0.83 -11.81 1.79
CA SER A 435 -0.49 -11.70 2.43
C SER A 435 -0.73 -10.31 3.01
N ARG A 436 -1.97 -9.86 2.91
CA ARG A 436 -2.41 -8.56 3.39
C ARG A 436 -3.65 -8.69 4.27
N VAL A 437 -3.59 -8.14 5.47
CA VAL A 437 -4.76 -8.01 6.36
C VAL A 437 -5.00 -6.52 6.59
N GLU A 438 -6.20 -6.05 6.32
CA GLU A 438 -6.60 -4.66 6.47
C GLU A 438 -7.99 -4.57 7.09
N THR A 439 -8.14 -3.76 8.13
CA THR A 439 -9.43 -3.53 8.79
C THR A 439 -9.71 -2.04 8.93
N GLU A 440 -10.97 -1.65 8.72
CA GLU A 440 -11.39 -0.25 8.80
C GLU A 440 -11.88 0.15 10.20
N ASN A 441 -12.42 -0.76 11.00
CA ASN A 441 -13.15 -0.39 12.21
C ASN A 441 -12.90 -1.32 13.43
N ALA A 442 -11.83 -2.11 13.42
CA ALA A 442 -11.47 -3.00 14.53
C ALA A 442 -9.96 -3.31 14.52
N ALA A 443 -9.49 -4.28 15.30
CA ALA A 443 -8.12 -4.73 15.30
C ALA A 443 -7.80 -5.56 14.05
N ALA A 444 -6.62 -5.36 13.46
CA ALA A 444 -6.18 -6.19 12.34
C ALA A 444 -6.00 -7.64 12.79
N ILE A 445 -5.42 -7.86 13.97
CA ILE A 445 -5.34 -9.16 14.65
C ILE A 445 -5.88 -9.00 16.06
N ARG A 446 -6.84 -9.84 16.46
CA ARG A 446 -7.37 -9.96 17.81
C ARG A 446 -7.04 -11.35 18.36
N VAL A 447 -6.49 -11.40 19.56
CA VAL A 447 -6.24 -12.65 20.30
C VAL A 447 -7.05 -12.61 21.59
N SER A 448 -7.84 -13.69 21.87
CA SER A 448 -8.71 -13.75 23.03
C SER A 448 -8.66 -15.14 23.68
N GLY A 449 -8.12 -15.24 24.90
CA GLY A 449 -7.92 -16.53 25.61
C GLY A 449 -6.76 -17.36 25.05
N GLY A 450 -6.16 -18.21 25.92
CA GLY A 450 -5.04 -19.08 25.58
C GLY A 450 -3.75 -18.37 25.21
N SER A 451 -2.80 -19.06 24.62
CA SER A 451 -1.54 -18.53 24.11
C SER A 451 -1.46 -18.66 22.58
N GLN A 452 -0.74 -17.76 21.90
CA GLN A 452 -0.66 -17.75 20.44
C GLN A 452 0.75 -17.40 19.92
N ASP A 453 1.23 -18.18 18.95
CA ASP A 453 2.39 -17.84 18.12
C ASP A 453 1.92 -17.29 16.78
N ILE A 454 2.32 -16.07 16.45
CA ILE A 454 1.95 -15.38 15.21
C ILE A 454 3.20 -15.17 14.36
N GLU A 455 3.26 -15.80 13.21
CA GLU A 455 4.36 -15.68 12.25
C GLU A 455 3.92 -14.86 11.02
N LEU A 456 4.60 -13.75 10.77
CA LEU A 456 4.35 -12.86 9.64
C LEU A 456 5.60 -12.83 8.76
N SER A 457 5.52 -13.34 7.55
CA SER A 457 6.64 -13.35 6.60
C SER A 457 6.20 -12.78 5.25
N ASP A 458 6.86 -11.72 4.80
CA ASP A 458 6.47 -10.98 3.61
C ASP A 458 4.99 -10.50 3.67
N ALA A 459 4.53 -10.08 4.86
CA ALA A 459 3.13 -9.73 5.12
C ALA A 459 2.92 -8.24 5.36
N THR A 460 1.71 -7.77 5.06
CA THR A 460 1.25 -6.42 5.38
C THR A 460 0.02 -6.48 6.27
N VAL A 461 0.10 -5.93 7.48
CA VAL A 461 -1.00 -5.95 8.46
C VAL A 461 -1.31 -4.53 8.88
N ILE A 462 -2.55 -4.07 8.65
CA ILE A 462 -2.97 -2.68 8.84
C ILE A 462 -4.26 -2.61 9.63
N GLY A 463 -4.21 -2.02 10.82
CA GLY A 463 -5.39 -1.53 11.53
C GLY A 463 -5.65 -0.08 11.14
N ARG A 464 -6.80 0.21 10.50
CA ARG A 464 -7.27 1.56 10.20
C ARG A 464 -8.37 1.98 11.19
N GLY A 465 -9.00 3.11 10.94
CA GLY A 465 -10.10 3.63 11.74
C GLY A 465 -9.67 4.43 12.97
N GLY A 466 -10.63 4.80 13.83
CA GLY A 466 -10.39 5.75 14.91
C GLY A 466 -9.34 5.33 15.93
N GLU A 467 -9.21 4.05 16.24
CA GLU A 467 -8.22 3.52 17.17
C GLU A 467 -6.95 3.00 16.46
N GLY A 468 -7.07 2.54 15.21
CA GLY A 468 -5.93 2.07 14.40
C GLY A 468 -5.13 0.95 15.07
N ILE A 469 -5.81 -0.15 15.45
CA ILE A 469 -5.21 -1.25 16.23
C ILE A 469 -4.63 -2.31 15.29
N LEU A 470 -3.34 -2.60 15.44
CA LEU A 470 -2.64 -3.70 14.78
C LEU A 470 -2.94 -5.03 15.48
N LEU A 471 -2.69 -5.08 16.77
CA LEU A 471 -2.87 -6.28 17.61
C LEU A 471 -3.60 -5.91 18.89
N ARG A 472 -4.70 -6.59 19.17
CA ARG A 472 -5.39 -6.53 20.47
C ARG A 472 -5.28 -7.88 21.17
N VAL A 473 -4.80 -7.88 22.39
CA VAL A 473 -4.67 -9.06 23.26
C VAL A 473 -5.56 -8.84 24.48
N GLU A 474 -6.62 -9.62 24.59
CA GLU A 474 -7.64 -9.43 25.64
C GLU A 474 -8.25 -10.75 26.13
N ALA A 475 -8.84 -10.78 27.29
CA ALA A 475 -9.56 -11.96 27.77
C ALA A 475 -10.76 -12.29 26.88
N LEU A 476 -11.03 -13.54 26.62
CA LEU A 476 -12.24 -13.98 25.92
C LEU A 476 -13.46 -13.78 26.85
N LYS A 477 -14.20 -12.73 26.59
CA LYS A 477 -15.46 -12.36 27.29
C LYS A 477 -16.69 -12.60 26.42
N ASP A 478 -16.52 -12.47 25.11
CA ASP A 478 -17.59 -12.64 24.14
C ASP A 478 -17.92 -14.14 23.95
N LEU A 479 -19.13 -14.42 23.51
CA LEU A 479 -19.49 -15.76 23.04
C LEU A 479 -18.68 -16.13 21.79
N THR A 480 -18.27 -17.38 21.70
CA THR A 480 -17.64 -17.92 20.50
C THR A 480 -18.64 -18.04 19.35
N PRO A 481 -18.20 -18.14 18.09
CA PRO A 481 -19.12 -18.35 16.96
C PRO A 481 -20.08 -19.52 17.12
N VAL A 482 -19.62 -20.63 17.67
CA VAL A 482 -20.48 -21.81 17.93
C VAL A 482 -21.49 -21.55 19.04
N GLU A 483 -21.06 -20.93 20.15
CA GLU A 483 -21.97 -20.56 21.23
C GLU A 483 -23.08 -19.61 20.74
N ILE A 484 -22.76 -18.63 19.93
CA ILE A 484 -23.72 -17.69 19.32
C ILE A 484 -24.75 -18.44 18.45
N LEU A 485 -24.32 -19.43 17.66
CA LEU A 485 -25.21 -20.20 16.80
C LEU A 485 -26.08 -21.19 17.59
N THR A 486 -25.61 -21.69 18.74
CA THR A 486 -26.29 -22.70 19.54
C THR A 486 -27.20 -22.06 20.61
N ASP A 487 -26.73 -21.00 21.24
CA ASP A 487 -27.50 -20.22 22.25
C ASP A 487 -27.11 -18.73 22.24
N PRO A 488 -27.70 -17.90 21.36
CA PRO A 488 -27.40 -16.48 21.30
C PRO A 488 -27.72 -15.70 22.58
N SER A 489 -28.44 -16.30 23.52
CA SER A 489 -28.80 -15.67 24.79
C SER A 489 -27.83 -16.00 25.93
N ALA A 490 -26.89 -16.90 25.71
CA ALA A 490 -25.89 -17.25 26.69
C ALA A 490 -24.99 -16.05 27.06
N SER A 491 -24.37 -16.10 28.22
CA SER A 491 -23.38 -15.14 28.68
C SER A 491 -22.17 -15.89 29.24
N ARG A 492 -20.96 -15.34 29.02
CA ARG A 492 -19.75 -15.90 29.60
C ARG A 492 -19.46 -15.19 30.92
N ASP A 493 -19.79 -15.86 32.03
CA ASP A 493 -19.59 -15.29 33.37
C ASP A 493 -18.11 -15.26 33.80
N ASN A 494 -17.28 -16.20 33.28
CA ASN A 494 -15.88 -16.30 33.59
C ASN A 494 -15.05 -16.07 32.31
N PRO A 495 -14.36 -14.92 32.17
CA PRO A 495 -13.47 -14.66 31.05
C PRO A 495 -12.33 -15.68 31.02
N VAL A 496 -11.97 -16.16 29.83
CA VAL A 496 -10.76 -16.98 29.60
C VAL A 496 -9.58 -16.01 29.37
N MET A 497 -8.56 -16.13 30.20
CA MET A 497 -7.41 -15.23 30.15
C MET A 497 -6.47 -15.60 29.00
N VAL A 498 -5.71 -14.63 28.49
CA VAL A 498 -4.60 -14.88 27.59
C VAL A 498 -3.35 -15.21 28.42
N GLY A 499 -2.57 -16.20 28.03
CA GLY A 499 -1.24 -16.47 28.55
C GLY A 499 -0.21 -15.55 27.90
N THR A 500 0.39 -16.02 26.80
CA THR A 500 1.39 -15.27 26.04
C THR A 500 1.06 -15.20 24.55
N VAL A 501 1.35 -14.05 23.94
CA VAL A 501 1.28 -13.88 22.49
C VAL A 501 2.69 -13.55 21.97
N ALA A 502 3.22 -14.43 21.10
CA ALA A 502 4.50 -14.19 20.44
C ALA A 502 4.29 -13.80 18.97
N LEU A 503 4.58 -12.56 18.61
CA LEU A 503 4.50 -12.07 17.24
C LEU A 503 5.91 -11.94 16.64
N GLN A 504 6.17 -12.69 15.58
CA GLN A 504 7.41 -12.63 14.81
C GLN A 504 7.13 -12.10 13.41
N ALA A 505 7.79 -11.02 13.04
CA ALA A 505 7.63 -10.38 11.73
C ALA A 505 8.97 -10.37 10.98
N GLN A 506 8.94 -10.89 9.75
CA GLN A 506 10.08 -10.89 8.83
C GLN A 506 9.65 -10.28 7.50
N ARG A 507 10.40 -9.31 6.96
CA ARG A 507 10.11 -8.58 5.71
C ARG A 507 8.68 -8.04 5.65
N SER A 508 8.13 -7.64 6.82
CA SER A 508 6.71 -7.34 6.99
C SER A 508 6.46 -5.88 7.35
N GLN A 509 5.30 -5.38 6.96
CA GLN A 509 4.85 -4.01 7.26
C GLN A 509 3.65 -4.06 8.21
N LEU A 510 3.82 -3.51 9.39
CA LEU A 510 2.85 -3.51 10.48
C LEU A 510 2.41 -2.08 10.78
N MET A 511 1.13 -1.78 10.70
CA MET A 511 0.59 -0.46 10.97
C MET A 511 -0.60 -0.51 11.92
N GLY A 512 -0.48 0.18 13.04
CA GLY A 512 -1.47 0.27 14.10
C GLY A 512 -0.86 0.03 15.47
N ASP A 513 -1.62 0.35 16.53
CA ASP A 513 -1.18 0.20 17.90
C ASP A 513 -1.30 -1.26 18.36
N VAL A 514 -0.42 -1.66 19.27
CA VAL A 514 -0.52 -2.93 20.00
C VAL A 514 -1.09 -2.65 21.37
N ILE A 515 -2.20 -3.30 21.72
CA ILE A 515 -2.91 -3.12 23.00
C ILE A 515 -2.99 -4.47 23.70
N VAL A 516 -2.45 -4.53 24.94
CA VAL A 516 -2.47 -5.73 25.78
C VAL A 516 -3.32 -5.46 27.02
N GLU A 517 -4.46 -6.13 27.10
CA GLU A 517 -5.44 -6.03 28.18
C GLU A 517 -5.57 -7.32 29.02
N SER A 518 -4.89 -8.42 28.58
CA SER A 518 -4.84 -9.70 29.25
C SER A 518 -3.55 -10.43 28.87
N GLY A 519 -2.89 -11.09 29.82
CA GLY A 519 -1.64 -11.81 29.58
C GLY A 519 -0.47 -10.90 29.23
N SER A 520 0.38 -11.35 28.31
CA SER A 520 1.53 -10.60 27.85
C SER A 520 1.78 -10.80 26.33
N ALA A 521 2.51 -9.88 25.73
CA ALA A 521 2.93 -10.00 24.33
C ALA A 521 4.45 -9.85 24.19
N THR A 522 5.04 -10.63 23.29
CA THR A 522 6.42 -10.46 22.82
C THR A 522 6.41 -10.20 21.32
N ILE A 523 7.22 -9.25 20.88
CA ILE A 523 7.27 -8.84 19.46
C ILE A 523 8.71 -8.91 18.97
N ALA A 524 8.94 -9.56 17.84
CA ALA A 524 10.24 -9.59 17.17
C ALA A 524 10.12 -9.07 15.72
N LEU A 525 10.91 -8.04 15.40
CA LEU A 525 10.99 -7.47 14.06
C LEU A 525 12.33 -7.84 13.44
N GLY A 526 12.29 -8.53 12.32
CA GLY A 526 13.48 -8.98 11.59
C GLY A 526 13.38 -8.74 10.08
N GLU A 527 14.54 -8.77 9.42
CA GLU A 527 14.69 -8.78 7.96
C GLU A 527 13.95 -7.62 7.24
N ASN A 528 14.23 -6.37 7.63
CA ASN A 528 13.58 -5.15 7.10
C ASN A 528 12.10 -5.00 7.47
N SER A 529 11.67 -5.54 8.58
CA SER A 529 10.30 -5.31 9.07
C SER A 529 10.12 -3.90 9.63
N VAL A 530 8.94 -3.36 9.45
CA VAL A 530 8.56 -2.02 9.91
C VAL A 530 7.31 -2.11 10.77
N LEU A 531 7.38 -1.55 11.98
CA LEU A 531 6.23 -1.35 12.85
C LEU A 531 5.95 0.16 12.96
N VAL A 532 4.72 0.58 12.68
CA VAL A 532 4.25 1.95 12.88
C VAL A 532 3.08 1.93 13.86
N GLY A 533 3.32 2.27 15.10
CA GLY A 533 2.28 2.21 16.14
C GLY A 533 2.84 2.50 17.52
N ALA A 534 1.93 2.59 18.50
CA ALA A 534 2.24 2.61 19.92
C ALA A 534 2.12 1.21 20.53
N LEU A 535 2.85 0.96 21.60
CA LEU A 535 2.78 -0.25 22.40
C LEU A 535 2.18 0.12 23.75
N LYS A 536 1.02 -0.46 24.09
CA LYS A 536 0.24 -0.06 25.28
C LYS A 536 -0.21 -1.28 26.07
N GLY A 537 0.03 -1.24 27.37
CA GLY A 537 -0.49 -2.20 28.32
C GLY A 537 -1.55 -1.57 29.22
N HIS A 538 -2.56 -2.34 29.62
CA HIS A 538 -3.60 -1.91 30.53
C HIS A 538 -3.81 -2.91 31.69
N GLY A 539 -4.14 -2.39 32.89
CA GLY A 539 -4.49 -3.24 34.02
C GLY A 539 -3.36 -4.13 34.56
N GLY A 540 -2.09 -3.74 34.35
CA GLY A 540 -0.93 -4.53 34.77
C GLY A 540 -0.40 -5.52 33.73
N HIS A 541 -1.00 -5.54 32.55
CA HIS A 541 -0.57 -6.31 31.40
C HIS A 541 0.32 -5.45 30.50
N SER A 542 1.21 -6.05 29.73
CA SER A 542 2.19 -5.31 28.94
C SER A 542 2.63 -6.03 27.65
N VAL A 543 3.27 -5.27 26.76
CA VAL A 543 4.21 -5.84 25.82
C VAL A 543 5.50 -6.10 26.59
N ASP A 544 5.77 -7.35 26.96
CA ASP A 544 6.90 -7.68 27.83
C ASP A 544 8.26 -7.45 27.18
N ARG A 545 8.33 -7.70 25.86
CA ARG A 545 9.57 -7.52 25.13
C ARG A 545 9.31 -7.12 23.68
N LEU A 546 10.09 -6.16 23.22
CA LEU A 546 10.27 -5.86 21.80
C LEU A 546 11.71 -6.14 21.41
N SER A 547 11.92 -6.94 20.35
CA SER A 547 13.22 -7.18 19.74
C SER A 547 13.26 -6.61 18.32
N ILE A 548 14.28 -5.85 17.96
CA ILE A 548 14.42 -5.23 16.64
C ILE A 548 15.80 -5.55 16.06
N ASP A 549 15.86 -6.25 14.95
CA ASP A 549 17.12 -6.54 14.27
C ASP A 549 17.70 -5.28 13.60
N ARG A 550 18.94 -5.37 13.11
CA ARG A 550 19.69 -4.25 12.52
C ARG A 550 18.97 -3.60 11.32
N THR A 551 18.12 -4.32 10.62
CA THR A 551 17.49 -3.85 9.37
C THR A 551 16.08 -3.32 9.57
N SER A 552 15.50 -3.56 10.75
CA SER A 552 14.11 -3.26 11.07
C SER A 552 13.93 -1.95 11.81
N THR A 553 12.71 -1.40 11.74
CA THR A 553 12.40 -0.09 12.32
C THR A 553 11.06 -0.09 13.04
N TRP A 554 11.03 0.50 14.24
CA TRP A 554 9.81 0.87 14.94
C TRP A 554 9.61 2.39 14.88
N TYR A 555 8.53 2.85 14.25
CA TYR A 555 8.06 4.24 14.31
C TYR A 555 7.06 4.40 15.43
N VAL A 556 7.43 5.14 16.46
CA VAL A 556 6.61 5.41 17.65
C VAL A 556 5.51 6.42 17.31
N ARG A 557 4.26 5.99 17.23
CA ARG A 557 3.14 6.85 16.84
C ARG A 557 2.54 7.63 18.02
N ASP A 558 2.57 7.07 19.22
CA ASP A 558 2.05 7.66 20.46
C ASP A 558 2.88 7.17 21.64
N ASN A 559 2.63 7.70 22.85
CA ASN A 559 3.28 7.22 24.06
C ASN A 559 3.15 5.70 24.16
N SER A 560 4.25 5.07 24.56
CA SER A 560 4.36 3.62 24.60
C SER A 560 4.95 3.15 25.90
N ASP A 561 4.37 2.07 26.46
CA ASP A 561 4.83 1.41 27.67
C ASP A 561 5.10 -0.07 27.38
N LEU A 562 6.30 -0.55 27.66
CA LEU A 562 6.68 -1.94 27.48
C LEU A 562 7.67 -2.43 28.54
N GLY A 563 7.85 -3.74 28.68
CA GLY A 563 8.78 -4.36 29.60
C GLY A 563 10.22 -4.04 29.21
N SER A 564 10.78 -4.75 28.27
CA SER A 564 12.16 -4.60 27.82
C SER A 564 12.29 -4.38 26.32
N LEU A 565 13.36 -3.73 25.92
CA LEU A 565 13.72 -3.49 24.52
C LEU A 565 15.10 -4.04 24.21
N ASP A 566 15.18 -4.95 23.24
CA ASP A 566 16.44 -5.44 22.69
C ASP A 566 16.56 -4.97 21.24
N THR A 567 17.45 -4.03 20.96
CA THR A 567 17.47 -3.42 19.63
C THR A 567 18.86 -3.30 19.03
N ALA A 568 19.02 -3.80 17.82
CA ALA A 568 20.11 -3.48 16.92
C ALA A 568 19.65 -2.61 15.73
N GLY A 569 18.34 -2.35 15.61
CA GLY A 569 17.69 -1.57 14.57
C GLY A 569 17.36 -0.14 14.99
N THR A 570 16.31 0.41 14.40
CA THR A 570 15.92 1.81 14.61
C THR A 570 14.63 1.94 15.42
N VAL A 571 14.65 2.79 16.43
CA VAL A 571 13.47 3.31 17.14
C VAL A 571 13.31 4.78 16.78
N SER A 572 12.28 5.12 16.02
CA SER A 572 12.07 6.48 15.49
C SER A 572 10.84 7.13 16.10
N PHE A 573 11.02 8.22 16.80
CA PHE A 573 9.96 9.12 17.23
C PHE A 573 9.56 10.12 16.13
N ILE A 574 10.32 10.17 15.02
CA ILE A 574 10.06 11.07 13.90
C ILE A 574 8.91 10.53 13.08
N THR A 575 7.72 11.08 13.31
CA THR A 575 6.47 10.78 12.63
C THR A 575 5.88 12.05 12.01
N PRO A 576 4.92 11.99 11.08
CA PRO A 576 4.34 13.18 10.44
C PRO A 576 3.57 14.14 11.37
N ASP A 577 3.16 13.68 12.55
CA ASP A 577 2.52 14.52 13.55
C ASP A 577 3.56 15.35 14.34
N ASP A 578 3.12 16.47 14.92
CA ASP A 578 4.00 17.39 15.67
C ASP A 578 4.03 17.11 17.19
N SER A 579 3.38 16.06 17.70
CA SER A 579 3.39 15.71 19.13
C SER A 579 4.69 15.04 19.54
N PHE A 580 5.21 15.41 20.73
CA PHE A 580 6.33 14.70 21.36
C PHE A 580 5.81 13.46 22.08
N LYS A 581 6.63 12.41 22.12
CA LYS A 581 6.25 11.10 22.62
C LYS A 581 7.22 10.61 23.67
N VAL A 582 6.72 9.76 24.55
CA VAL A 582 7.50 9.07 25.57
C VAL A 582 7.45 7.57 25.31
N VAL A 583 8.60 6.94 25.25
CA VAL A 583 8.72 5.48 25.35
C VAL A 583 9.22 5.16 26.75
N HIS A 584 8.42 4.42 27.51
CA HIS A 584 8.76 3.97 28.84
C HIS A 584 9.03 2.46 28.84
N LEU A 585 10.23 2.08 29.29
CA LEU A 585 10.63 0.71 29.56
C LEU A 585 10.57 0.47 31.07
N SER A 586 9.72 -0.45 31.51
CA SER A 586 9.69 -0.89 32.91
C SER A 586 10.85 -1.83 33.27
N GLY A 587 11.48 -2.46 32.27
CA GLY A 587 12.64 -3.32 32.34
C GLY A 587 13.85 -2.71 31.58
N ASP A 588 14.67 -3.59 31.01
CA ASP A 588 16.01 -3.26 30.50
C ASP A 588 15.99 -2.82 29.04
N LEU A 589 16.97 -2.01 28.66
CA LEU A 589 17.39 -1.70 27.30
C LEU A 589 18.70 -2.40 26.98
N THR A 590 18.73 -3.24 25.95
CA THR A 590 19.93 -3.96 25.51
C THR A 590 20.18 -3.79 24.00
N GLY A 591 21.41 -4.11 23.56
CA GLY A 591 21.76 -4.12 22.14
C GLY A 591 22.55 -2.89 21.66
N HIS A 592 22.35 -2.49 20.39
CA HIS A 592 23.11 -1.44 19.72
C HIS A 592 22.20 -0.67 18.73
N GLY A 593 21.10 -0.13 19.23
CA GLY A 593 20.08 0.51 18.42
C GLY A 593 20.31 1.98 18.13
N LEU A 594 19.64 2.46 17.06
CA LEU A 594 19.55 3.87 16.72
C LEU A 594 18.21 4.44 17.21
N PHE A 595 18.26 5.50 18.03
CA PHE A 595 17.08 6.24 18.49
C PHE A 595 16.99 7.60 17.78
N ALA A 596 15.93 7.85 17.03
CA ALA A 596 15.74 9.11 16.32
C ALA A 596 14.69 9.99 17.02
N PHE A 597 15.13 11.06 17.69
CA PHE A 597 14.30 11.97 18.48
C PHE A 597 14.02 13.28 17.76
N ARG A 598 12.85 13.86 18.04
CA ARG A 598 12.54 15.28 17.74
C ARG A 598 12.67 16.11 19.00
N THR A 599 13.05 17.35 18.82
CA THR A 599 13.25 18.27 19.94
C THR A 599 12.75 19.68 19.62
N ASN A 600 12.19 20.36 20.61
CA ASN A 600 11.89 21.78 20.63
C ASN A 600 12.57 22.41 21.83
N LEU A 601 13.84 22.75 21.66
CA LEU A 601 14.63 23.33 22.73
C LEU A 601 14.10 24.69 23.20
N GLY A 602 13.46 25.46 22.31
CA GLY A 602 12.87 26.74 22.66
C GLY A 602 11.72 26.64 23.66
N ALA A 603 10.95 25.55 23.59
CA ALA A 603 9.87 25.23 24.51
C ALA A 603 10.35 24.31 25.68
N GLY A 604 11.57 23.83 25.67
CA GLY A 604 12.06 22.84 26.65
C GLY A 604 11.36 21.48 26.53
N GLN A 605 10.95 21.10 25.32
CA GLN A 605 10.17 19.88 25.04
C GLN A 605 10.90 19.02 24.00
N GLY A 606 10.70 17.71 24.10
CA GLY A 606 11.27 16.73 23.17
C GLY A 606 10.71 15.35 23.42
N ASP A 607 10.96 14.46 22.48
CA ASP A 607 10.70 13.04 22.68
C ASP A 607 11.61 12.52 23.82
N LEU A 608 11.13 11.52 24.55
CA LEU A 608 11.81 11.00 25.74
C LEU A 608 11.83 9.47 25.74
N LEU A 609 12.99 8.90 25.98
CA LEU A 609 13.17 7.49 26.35
C LEU A 609 13.38 7.41 27.86
N ARG A 610 12.51 6.69 28.57
CA ARG A 610 12.63 6.44 30.00
C ARG A 610 12.84 4.96 30.24
N VAL A 611 13.91 4.59 30.95
CA VAL A 611 14.28 3.22 31.28
C VAL A 611 14.31 3.05 32.80
N SER A 612 13.38 2.30 33.35
CA SER A 612 13.31 1.98 34.79
C SER A 612 14.21 0.81 35.18
N GLY A 613 14.67 0.02 34.23
CA GLY A 613 15.68 -1.02 34.40
C GLY A 613 17.08 -0.52 34.08
N THR A 614 17.94 -1.42 33.61
CA THR A 614 19.32 -1.13 33.24
C THR A 614 19.47 -0.86 31.75
N VAL A 615 20.40 0.00 31.38
CA VAL A 615 20.85 0.21 30.01
C VAL A 615 22.18 -0.51 29.79
N GLU A 616 22.23 -1.38 28.78
CA GLU A 616 23.44 -2.09 28.37
C GLU A 616 23.67 -1.92 26.86
N GLY A 617 24.95 -1.88 26.45
CA GLY A 617 25.35 -1.75 25.05
C GLY A 617 25.71 -0.33 24.64
N GLN A 618 25.86 -0.10 23.34
CA GLN A 618 26.27 1.19 22.78
C GLN A 618 25.17 1.62 21.79
N HIS A 619 24.46 2.66 22.12
CA HIS A 619 23.33 3.14 21.33
C HIS A 619 23.67 4.45 20.61
N GLU A 620 23.09 4.64 19.44
CA GLU A 620 23.19 5.88 18.68
C GLU A 620 21.92 6.71 18.81
N VAL A 621 22.08 8.02 18.81
CA VAL A 621 20.98 8.98 18.93
C VAL A 621 21.03 9.95 17.74
N LEU A 622 20.00 9.97 16.94
CA LEU A 622 19.78 10.97 15.89
C LEU A 622 18.80 12.03 16.39
N VAL A 623 19.20 13.29 16.38
CA VAL A 623 18.34 14.39 16.84
C VAL A 623 17.92 15.26 15.66
N ALA A 624 16.59 15.39 15.47
CA ALA A 624 15.98 16.25 14.45
C ALA A 624 15.38 17.51 15.09
N ASN A 625 15.69 18.67 14.50
CA ASN A 625 15.16 19.95 14.95
C ASN A 625 13.68 20.15 14.56
N SER A 626 12.85 20.60 15.50
CA SER A 626 11.45 21.00 15.27
C SER A 626 11.28 22.41 14.65
N GLY A 627 12.38 23.18 14.51
CA GLY A 627 12.38 24.54 13.92
C GLY A 627 12.21 25.69 14.92
N TYR A 628 12.03 25.42 16.22
CA TYR A 628 11.95 26.49 17.25
C TYR A 628 13.31 26.75 17.87
N GLU A 629 13.63 28.02 18.07
CA GLU A 629 14.90 28.45 18.64
C GLU A 629 14.93 28.34 20.15
N PRO A 630 16.02 27.80 20.70
CA PRO A 630 16.34 27.97 22.11
C PRO A 630 16.71 29.41 22.38
N SER A 631 16.25 29.99 23.50
CA SER A 631 16.75 31.25 24.02
C SER A 631 18.19 31.04 24.54
N LYS A 632 18.94 32.12 24.76
CA LYS A 632 20.23 32.03 25.43
C LYS A 632 20.17 31.40 26.83
N GLU A 633 18.98 31.39 27.41
CA GLU A 633 18.68 30.88 28.75
C GLU A 633 18.07 29.47 28.70
N SER A 634 17.86 28.90 27.52
CA SER A 634 17.39 27.53 27.37
C SER A 634 18.43 26.58 27.94
N GLY A 635 18.05 25.86 28.99
CA GLY A 635 18.87 24.86 29.64
C GLY A 635 19.11 23.63 28.78
N ALA A 636 19.73 22.63 29.42
CA ALA A 636 19.82 21.30 28.85
C ALA A 636 18.41 20.69 28.62
N LEU A 637 18.21 19.96 27.52
CA LEU A 637 17.01 19.17 27.29
C LEU A 637 17.34 17.70 27.50
N ARG A 638 16.72 17.10 28.52
CA ARG A 638 16.81 15.66 28.75
C ARG A 638 15.98 14.90 27.74
N ILE A 639 16.58 13.91 27.09
CA ILE A 639 15.95 13.04 26.10
C ILE A 639 16.04 11.56 26.46
N ILE A 640 16.90 11.20 27.44
CA ILE A 640 16.99 9.84 27.96
C ILE A 640 17.08 9.92 29.49
N GLU A 641 16.23 9.16 30.16
CA GLU A 641 16.24 8.93 31.61
C GLU A 641 16.53 7.45 31.88
N SER A 642 17.47 7.13 32.78
CA SER A 642 17.71 5.75 33.16
C SER A 642 18.07 5.60 34.66
N GLU A 643 17.72 4.44 35.21
CA GLU A 643 18.00 4.15 36.62
C GLU A 643 19.43 3.58 36.83
N GLY A 644 20.08 3.08 35.75
CA GLY A 644 21.44 2.54 35.84
C GLY A 644 21.89 1.77 34.61
N GLY A 645 23.03 1.10 34.74
CA GLY A 645 23.60 0.28 33.66
C GLY A 645 24.98 0.78 33.19
N SER A 646 25.59 0.02 32.28
CA SER A 646 26.90 0.35 31.68
C SER A 646 26.75 0.87 30.24
N GLY A 647 25.52 1.03 29.76
CA GLY A 647 25.24 1.45 28.41
C GLY A 647 25.61 2.91 28.13
N THR A 648 25.92 3.18 26.89
CA THR A 648 26.34 4.51 26.43
C THR A 648 25.53 4.96 25.22
N PHE A 649 25.32 6.28 25.12
CA PHE A 649 24.68 6.90 23.97
C PHE A 649 25.63 7.90 23.30
N SER A 650 25.62 7.91 21.95
CA SER A 650 26.39 8.87 21.16
C SER A 650 25.55 9.43 20.04
N LEU A 651 25.80 10.69 19.63
CA LEU A 651 25.06 11.27 18.50
C LEU A 651 25.50 10.63 17.17
N ALA A 652 24.54 10.10 16.42
CA ALA A 652 24.68 9.66 15.04
C ALA A 652 24.70 10.82 14.04
N ASN A 653 24.32 12.03 14.48
CA ASN A 653 24.41 13.24 13.67
C ASN A 653 25.87 13.45 13.24
N ARG A 654 26.07 13.99 12.04
CA ARG A 654 27.42 14.30 11.53
C ARG A 654 28.22 15.14 12.53
N ASP A 655 29.49 14.80 12.70
CA ASP A 655 30.43 15.41 13.66
C ASP A 655 30.00 15.27 15.14
N GLN A 656 29.11 14.33 15.45
CA GLN A 656 28.54 14.09 16.78
C GLN A 656 27.93 15.36 17.42
N VAL A 657 27.32 16.22 16.61
CA VAL A 657 26.58 17.40 17.04
C VAL A 657 25.24 17.51 16.32
N ALA A 658 24.22 17.94 17.03
CA ALA A 658 22.88 18.18 16.48
C ALA A 658 22.71 19.66 16.12
N ASP A 659 22.30 19.96 14.89
CA ASP A 659 21.92 21.31 14.44
C ASP A 659 20.51 21.63 14.95
N LEU A 660 20.38 22.45 15.98
CA LEU A 660 19.12 22.81 16.59
C LEU A 660 18.96 24.35 16.55
N GLY A 661 18.25 24.85 15.56
CA GLY A 661 18.05 26.26 15.30
C GLY A 661 19.36 27.01 14.98
N THR A 662 19.71 28.03 15.76
CA THR A 662 20.95 28.80 15.56
C THR A 662 22.21 28.04 15.96
N TYR A 663 22.12 27.09 16.89
CA TYR A 663 23.29 26.47 17.50
C TYR A 663 23.43 24.96 17.26
N ARG A 664 24.61 24.45 17.56
CA ARG A 664 24.95 23.03 17.68
C ARG A 664 24.89 22.58 19.13
N TYR A 665 24.35 21.37 19.34
CA TYR A 665 24.23 20.73 20.64
C TYR A 665 24.99 19.40 20.65
N ALA A 666 25.58 19.06 21.77
CA ALA A 666 26.17 17.74 22.03
C ALA A 666 25.28 16.96 23.02
N LEU A 667 25.33 15.64 22.93
CA LEU A 667 24.68 14.75 23.90
C LEU A 667 25.68 14.50 25.04
N MET A 668 25.27 14.78 26.26
CA MET A 668 26.14 14.69 27.48
C MET A 668 25.32 14.08 28.62
N THR A 669 26.01 13.43 29.55
CA THR A 669 25.40 12.95 30.80
C THR A 669 25.07 14.13 31.75
N ASP A 670 24.00 13.96 32.54
CA ASP A 670 23.45 15.02 33.40
C ASP A 670 24.28 15.32 34.66
N ASP A 671 25.29 14.52 35.00
CA ASP A 671 26.23 14.78 36.11
C ASP A 671 26.89 16.17 36.03
N ASN A 672 27.08 16.69 34.83
CA ASN A 672 27.60 18.03 34.58
C ASN A 672 26.62 19.17 34.95
N ILE A 673 25.34 18.88 35.17
CA ILE A 673 24.31 19.86 35.55
C ILE A 673 23.62 19.52 36.86
N GLY A 674 24.19 18.60 37.66
CA GLY A 674 23.66 18.17 38.97
C GLY A 674 22.52 17.16 38.86
N GLY A 675 22.35 16.51 37.70
CA GLY A 675 21.44 15.39 37.46
C GLY A 675 22.11 14.04 37.74
N ARG A 676 21.44 12.93 37.26
CA ARG A 676 22.05 11.59 37.38
C ARG A 676 23.06 11.36 36.24
N ALA A 677 24.18 10.70 36.58
CA ALA A 677 25.19 10.31 35.59
C ALA A 677 24.68 9.33 34.52
N THR A 678 23.49 8.75 34.72
CA THR A 678 22.82 7.80 33.81
C THR A 678 21.77 8.45 32.93
N ASP A 679 21.43 9.73 33.19
CA ASP A 679 20.53 10.51 32.32
C ASP A 679 21.33 11.25 31.25
N TRP A 680 20.72 11.43 30.07
CA TRP A 680 21.38 12.07 28.94
C TRP A 680 20.58 13.25 28.41
N SER A 681 21.28 14.39 28.28
CA SER A 681 20.71 15.65 27.84
C SER A 681 21.45 16.24 26.64
N LEU A 682 20.70 16.96 25.80
CA LEU A 682 21.29 17.84 24.79
C LEU A 682 21.74 19.14 25.45
N MET A 683 23.02 19.44 25.36
CA MET A 683 23.62 20.64 25.89
C MET A 683 24.31 21.43 24.79
N PRO A 684 24.40 22.80 24.91
CA PRO A 684 25.20 23.57 23.98
C PRO A 684 26.59 23.01 23.82
N SER A 685 27.03 22.82 22.57
CA SER A 685 28.37 22.26 22.29
C SER A 685 29.46 23.04 23.02
N PRO A 686 30.40 22.41 23.75
CA PRO A 686 31.40 23.10 24.54
C PRO A 686 32.44 23.91 23.73
N ASN A 687 32.50 23.70 22.42
CA ASN A 687 33.38 24.42 21.49
C ASN A 687 32.86 25.81 21.16
N GLY A 688 32.92 26.77 22.06
CA GLY A 688 32.33 28.11 21.98
C GLY A 688 32.58 28.93 20.69
N GLY A 689 31.86 30.04 20.54
CA GLY A 689 32.03 31.00 19.45
C GLY A 689 31.38 30.55 18.12
N LYS A 690 31.98 30.90 16.97
CA LYS A 690 31.46 30.62 15.63
C LYS A 690 31.31 29.11 15.31
N ASN A 691 32.02 28.26 16.07
CA ASN A 691 31.90 26.79 15.93
C ASN A 691 30.60 26.24 16.51
N GLN A 692 29.91 26.99 17.37
CA GLN A 692 28.60 26.62 17.92
C GLN A 692 27.43 26.86 16.94
N LEU A 693 27.64 27.63 15.88
CA LEU A 693 26.58 27.89 14.92
C LEU A 693 26.16 26.61 14.18
N SER A 694 24.87 26.39 14.06
CA SER A 694 24.32 25.36 13.22
C SER A 694 24.73 25.53 11.76
N THR A 695 24.64 24.47 10.95
CA THR A 695 24.98 24.52 9.53
C THR A 695 24.13 25.56 8.80
N THR A 696 22.83 25.61 9.09
CA THR A 696 21.90 26.57 8.48
C THR A 696 22.20 28.01 8.90
N ALA A 697 22.43 28.25 10.20
CA ALA A 697 22.73 29.58 10.71
C ALA A 697 24.07 30.10 10.15
N ASN A 698 25.10 29.25 10.10
CA ASN A 698 26.38 29.58 9.49
C ASN A 698 26.22 30.00 8.01
N ALA A 699 25.48 29.25 7.21
CA ALA A 699 25.23 29.59 5.80
C ALA A 699 24.38 30.84 5.64
N ALA A 700 23.37 31.04 6.49
CA ALA A 700 22.52 32.21 6.47
C ALA A 700 23.33 33.49 6.78
N ILE A 701 24.17 33.47 7.83
CA ILE A 701 25.02 34.61 8.20
C ILE A 701 26.00 34.92 7.06
N ASN A 702 26.70 33.91 6.53
CA ASN A 702 27.66 34.10 5.45
C ASN A 702 27.03 34.52 4.12
N THR A 703 25.75 34.20 3.87
CA THR A 703 25.02 34.59 2.66
C THR A 703 24.43 35.98 2.77
N SER A 704 23.94 36.39 3.94
CA SER A 704 23.14 37.62 4.12
C SER A 704 23.90 38.73 4.75
N SER A 705 25.12 38.52 5.30
CA SER A 705 25.91 39.57 5.91
C SER A 705 26.25 40.68 4.93
N ALA A 706 26.21 41.93 5.39
CA ALA A 706 26.64 43.07 4.61
C ALA A 706 28.07 42.91 4.07
N SER A 707 28.97 42.31 4.87
CA SER A 707 30.38 42.09 4.50
C SER A 707 30.54 41.26 3.22
N THR A 708 29.69 40.22 3.01
CA THR A 708 29.73 39.39 1.81
C THR A 708 29.29 40.16 0.56
N MET A 709 28.26 41.03 0.67
CA MET A 709 27.80 41.90 -0.41
C MET A 709 28.82 43.01 -0.72
N GLN A 710 29.42 43.58 0.30
CA GLN A 710 30.47 44.56 0.17
C GLN A 710 31.71 44.04 -0.53
N ALA A 711 32.16 42.83 -0.17
CA ALA A 711 33.26 42.17 -0.87
C ALA A 711 32.99 41.95 -2.37
N LEU A 712 31.76 41.57 -2.74
CA LEU A 712 31.36 41.44 -4.12
C LEU A 712 31.29 42.82 -4.83
N TRP A 713 30.79 43.86 -4.15
CA TRP A 713 30.71 45.21 -4.68
C TRP A 713 32.11 45.76 -5.00
N TYR A 714 33.11 45.49 -4.15
CA TYR A 714 34.51 45.92 -4.38
C TYR A 714 35.16 45.15 -5.54
N ALA A 715 34.91 43.87 -5.69
CA ALA A 715 35.38 43.07 -6.82
C ALA A 715 34.93 43.63 -8.19
N GLU A 716 33.69 44.12 -8.22
CA GLU A 716 33.08 44.73 -9.41
C GLU A 716 33.62 46.13 -9.69
N THR A 717 33.85 46.94 -8.65
CA THR A 717 34.26 48.34 -8.80
C THR A 717 35.73 48.42 -9.24
N GLY A 718 36.67 47.77 -8.54
CA GLY A 718 38.10 47.83 -8.87
C GLY A 718 38.70 49.21 -8.78
N SER A 719 39.95 49.40 -9.23
CA SER A 719 40.61 50.70 -9.49
C SER A 719 40.33 51.15 -10.93
N LEU A 720 40.63 52.41 -11.24
CA LEU A 720 40.48 52.99 -12.59
C LEU A 720 41.19 52.11 -13.65
N MET A 721 42.44 51.73 -13.40
CA MET A 721 43.24 50.94 -14.34
C MET A 721 42.62 49.56 -14.59
N ARG A 722 42.10 48.90 -13.54
CA ARG A 722 41.43 47.61 -13.69
C ARG A 722 40.10 47.69 -14.41
N ARG A 723 39.43 48.84 -14.30
CA ARG A 723 38.10 49.05 -14.91
C ARG A 723 38.21 49.51 -16.37
N MET A 724 39.10 50.42 -16.69
CA MET A 724 39.12 51.12 -17.98
C MET A 724 40.45 51.04 -18.69
N GLY A 725 41.50 50.55 -18.07
CA GLY A 725 42.83 50.57 -18.60
C GLY A 725 43.44 51.98 -18.72
N GLU A 726 44.45 52.19 -19.54
CA GLU A 726 45.11 53.48 -19.76
C GLU A 726 44.21 54.43 -20.61
N LEU A 727 43.86 55.58 -20.08
CA LEU A 727 42.96 56.57 -20.70
C LEU A 727 43.68 57.74 -21.37
N ARG A 728 44.92 58.06 -21.00
CA ARG A 728 45.60 59.32 -21.34
C ARG A 728 45.98 59.44 -22.82
N HIS A 729 46.04 58.28 -23.52
CA HIS A 729 46.48 58.27 -24.90
C HIS A 729 45.35 57.77 -25.79
N GLY A 730 44.93 58.59 -26.80
CA GLY A 730 43.85 58.26 -27.71
C GLY A 730 43.24 59.48 -28.34
N ASN A 731 42.44 59.30 -29.35
CA ASN A 731 41.71 60.42 -30.01
C ASN A 731 40.63 60.97 -29.09
N ALA A 732 40.30 62.25 -29.33
CA ALA A 732 39.09 62.88 -28.74
C ALA A 732 37.88 62.28 -29.45
N GLY A 733 37.05 61.51 -28.73
CA GLY A 733 35.87 60.88 -29.29
C GLY A 733 35.05 60.13 -28.24
N GLU A 734 33.99 59.52 -28.71
CA GLU A 734 33.14 58.67 -27.92
C GLU A 734 33.82 57.29 -27.75
N ASN A 735 33.57 56.64 -26.64
CA ASN A 735 34.23 55.38 -26.30
C ASN A 735 33.21 54.36 -25.83
N VAL A 736 33.44 53.13 -26.23
CA VAL A 736 32.75 51.95 -25.63
C VAL A 736 33.79 50.99 -25.08
N TRP A 737 33.49 50.39 -23.94
CA TRP A 737 34.38 49.42 -23.31
C TRP A 737 33.63 48.20 -22.78
N LEU A 738 34.33 47.08 -22.78
CA LEU A 738 33.88 45.80 -22.22
C LEU A 738 34.97 45.23 -21.31
N ARG A 739 34.58 44.74 -20.14
CA ARG A 739 35.47 44.11 -19.17
C ARG A 739 34.91 42.79 -18.69
N THR A 740 35.69 41.74 -18.62
CA THR A 740 35.42 40.54 -17.83
C THR A 740 36.40 40.45 -16.67
N PHE A 741 35.94 39.93 -15.54
CA PHE A 741 36.74 39.79 -14.34
C PHE A 741 36.38 38.56 -13.54
N GLY A 742 37.38 38.05 -12.80
CA GLY A 742 37.17 36.95 -11.88
C GLY A 742 38.16 37.01 -10.74
N GLU A 743 37.69 36.65 -9.55
CA GLU A 743 38.56 36.53 -8.41
C GLU A 743 38.14 35.45 -7.43
N ARG A 744 39.08 34.88 -6.73
CA ARG A 744 38.84 33.98 -5.60
C ARG A 744 39.04 34.79 -4.32
N GLN A 745 38.04 34.68 -3.44
CA GLN A 745 38.05 35.36 -2.13
C GLN A 745 37.96 34.29 -1.04
N LYS A 746 38.71 34.50 0.06
CA LYS A 746 38.51 33.80 1.31
C LYS A 746 38.06 34.84 2.33
N LEU A 747 36.88 34.63 2.91
CA LEU A 747 36.28 35.57 3.86
C LEU A 747 36.19 34.97 5.25
N ASP A 748 36.62 35.71 6.24
CA ASP A 748 36.36 35.51 7.65
C ASP A 748 35.68 36.75 8.22
N ASN A 749 34.37 36.77 8.24
CA ASN A 749 33.60 37.92 8.78
C ASN A 749 33.53 37.96 10.30
N GLY A 750 34.23 37.09 11.03
CA GLY A 750 34.28 37.05 12.48
C GLY A 750 33.04 36.48 13.17
N GLY A 751 31.89 36.57 12.54
CA GLY A 751 30.60 36.11 13.09
C GLY A 751 30.23 34.67 12.76
N ALA A 752 30.76 34.13 11.66
CA ALA A 752 30.47 32.77 11.19
C ALA A 752 31.76 32.07 10.74
N ARG A 753 31.72 30.76 10.48
CA ARG A 753 32.86 30.02 9.96
C ARG A 753 33.34 30.58 8.61
N PRO A 754 34.66 30.71 8.37
CA PRO A 754 35.22 31.21 7.12
C PRO A 754 34.73 30.41 5.91
N PHE A 755 34.65 31.09 4.76
CA PHE A 755 34.25 30.44 3.52
C PHE A 755 35.03 30.93 2.29
N ASP A 756 35.08 30.10 1.26
CA ASP A 756 35.63 30.47 -0.04
C ASP A 756 34.53 30.99 -0.96
N GLN A 757 34.81 32.09 -1.69
CA GLN A 757 33.94 32.62 -2.73
C GLN A 757 34.68 32.78 -4.05
N LYS A 758 34.10 32.36 -5.17
CA LYS A 758 34.58 32.59 -6.52
C LYS A 758 33.67 33.64 -7.18
N VAL A 759 34.23 34.78 -7.48
CA VAL A 759 33.54 35.86 -8.18
C VAL A 759 33.91 35.83 -9.65
N ARG A 760 32.93 36.01 -10.53
CA ARG A 760 33.12 36.17 -11.98
C ARG A 760 32.05 37.12 -12.51
N GLY A 761 32.46 38.01 -13.42
CA GLY A 761 31.52 38.98 -13.93
C GLY A 761 31.95 39.64 -15.25
N MET A 762 31.01 40.38 -15.81
CA MET A 762 31.21 41.13 -17.00
C MET A 762 30.55 42.51 -16.85
N GLN A 763 31.19 43.56 -17.34
CA GLN A 763 30.70 44.94 -17.37
C GLN A 763 30.93 45.51 -18.72
N GLY A 764 30.01 46.35 -19.20
CA GLY A 764 30.16 47.17 -20.39
C GLY A 764 29.71 48.59 -20.12
N GLY A 765 30.40 49.52 -20.74
CA GLY A 765 30.07 50.96 -20.60
C GLY A 765 30.46 51.79 -21.81
N ALA A 766 29.95 53.03 -21.78
CA ALA A 766 30.30 54.01 -22.81
C ALA A 766 30.54 55.35 -22.10
N ASP A 767 31.46 56.15 -22.68
CA ASP A 767 31.78 57.46 -22.20
C ASP A 767 32.07 58.40 -23.38
N THR A 768 31.89 59.67 -23.10
CA THR A 768 32.29 60.76 -24.00
C THR A 768 33.36 61.63 -23.35
N ARG A 769 34.24 62.20 -24.17
CA ARG A 769 35.34 63.05 -23.72
C ARG A 769 34.92 64.52 -23.90
N PHE A 770 35.12 65.33 -22.84
CA PHE A 770 34.94 66.79 -22.82
C PHE A 770 36.26 67.46 -22.52
N GLU A 771 36.59 68.53 -23.23
CA GLU A 771 37.72 69.38 -22.92
C GLU A 771 37.48 70.16 -21.60
N GLY A 772 38.49 70.17 -20.70
CA GLY A 772 38.56 70.92 -19.48
C GLY A 772 39.64 72.04 -19.55
N ARG A 773 39.80 72.82 -18.52
CA ARG A 773 40.75 73.98 -18.52
C ARG A 773 42.22 73.57 -18.54
N ASP A 774 42.67 72.48 -18.10
CA ASP A 774 44.07 72.00 -18.16
C ASP A 774 44.07 70.46 -18.20
N GLY A 775 43.24 69.87 -19.08
CA GLY A 775 43.03 68.47 -19.22
C GLY A 775 41.64 68.14 -19.78
N PHE A 776 41.12 66.96 -19.58
CA PHE A 776 39.87 66.47 -20.15
C PHE A 776 39.11 65.58 -19.19
N TRP A 777 37.80 65.53 -19.33
CA TRP A 777 36.89 64.68 -18.60
C TRP A 777 36.42 63.50 -19.49
N HIS A 778 36.35 62.30 -18.92
CA HIS A 778 35.58 61.18 -19.43
C HIS A 778 34.36 61.02 -18.54
N VAL A 779 33.16 61.21 -19.08
CA VAL A 779 31.92 61.07 -18.39
C VAL A 779 31.10 59.95 -19.04
N GLY A 780 30.69 58.96 -18.28
CA GLY A 780 30.01 57.80 -18.83
C GLY A 780 29.17 57.01 -17.84
N GLY A 781 28.55 55.97 -18.41
CA GLY A 781 27.76 55.04 -17.66
C GLY A 781 28.16 53.58 -18.00
N PHE A 782 27.84 52.68 -17.08
CA PHE A 782 28.07 51.27 -17.28
C PHE A 782 27.00 50.40 -16.64
N ALA A 783 26.85 49.19 -17.13
CA ALA A 783 26.06 48.13 -16.54
C ALA A 783 26.82 46.80 -16.59
N GLY A 784 26.43 45.90 -15.69
CA GLY A 784 27.10 44.63 -15.66
C GLY A 784 26.35 43.60 -14.79
N LEU A 785 26.85 42.36 -14.86
CA LEU A 785 26.38 41.28 -14.04
C LEU A 785 27.59 40.48 -13.49
N SER A 786 27.42 39.99 -12.28
CA SER A 786 28.42 39.12 -11.68
C SER A 786 27.78 38.01 -10.86
N TYR A 787 28.55 36.96 -10.62
CA TYR A 787 28.17 35.79 -9.86
C TYR A 787 29.22 35.55 -8.79
N GLY A 788 28.77 35.37 -7.55
CA GLY A 788 29.62 34.94 -6.43
C GLY A 788 29.21 33.55 -6.00
N ASP A 789 29.96 32.51 -6.39
CA ASP A 789 29.72 31.13 -5.96
C ASP A 789 30.52 30.87 -4.66
N ARG A 790 29.84 30.42 -3.61
CA ARG A 790 30.41 30.18 -2.29
C ARG A 790 30.42 28.70 -1.96
N ARG A 791 31.44 28.30 -1.21
CA ARG A 791 31.51 26.99 -0.59
C ARG A 791 31.66 27.19 0.91
N PHE A 792 30.72 26.64 1.69
CA PHE A 792 30.76 26.67 3.12
C PHE A 792 31.62 25.52 3.67
N ALA A 793 32.20 25.70 4.85
CA ALA A 793 33.00 24.65 5.52
C ALA A 793 32.18 23.40 5.87
N ASP A 794 30.87 23.57 6.11
CA ASP A 794 29.92 22.50 6.37
C ASP A 794 29.17 22.21 5.09
N GLU A 795 29.34 21.09 4.48
CA GLU A 795 28.66 20.62 3.26
C GLU A 795 27.51 21.49 2.74
N GLY A 796 27.81 22.34 1.78
CA GLY A 796 26.83 23.22 1.17
C GLY A 796 27.41 24.34 0.35
N ASP A 797 26.57 24.98 -0.42
CA ASP A 797 26.94 26.04 -1.31
C ASP A 797 26.01 27.25 -1.18
N GLY A 798 26.50 28.39 -1.62
CA GLY A 798 25.76 29.62 -1.76
C GLY A 798 26.08 30.34 -3.07
N ARG A 799 25.13 31.10 -3.57
CA ARG A 799 25.33 31.93 -4.77
C ARG A 799 24.69 33.29 -4.63
N SER A 800 25.43 34.32 -5.05
CA SER A 800 24.90 35.66 -5.30
C SER A 800 24.92 35.98 -6.77
N ASN A 801 23.80 36.37 -7.34
CA ASN A 801 23.72 37.01 -8.64
C ASN A 801 23.62 38.51 -8.40
N SER A 802 24.61 39.28 -8.90
CA SER A 802 24.61 40.74 -8.82
C SER A 802 24.30 41.32 -10.18
N TYR A 803 23.34 42.23 -10.22
CA TYR A 803 23.04 43.10 -11.37
C TYR A 803 23.37 44.49 -10.92
N HIS A 804 24.23 45.18 -11.65
CA HIS A 804 24.68 46.51 -11.25
C HIS A 804 24.73 47.47 -12.44
N ALA A 805 24.55 48.74 -12.11
CA ALA A 805 24.70 49.86 -13.03
C ALA A 805 25.35 51.02 -12.31
N GLY A 806 26.01 51.85 -13.04
CA GLY A 806 26.69 53.02 -12.47
C GLY A 806 27.01 54.09 -13.50
N ALA A 807 27.42 55.24 -12.96
CA ALA A 807 27.96 56.36 -13.73
C ALA A 807 29.36 56.70 -13.21
N TYR A 808 30.19 57.26 -14.05
CA TYR A 808 31.52 57.71 -13.67
C TYR A 808 31.89 58.98 -14.35
N ALA A 809 32.79 59.77 -13.67
CA ALA A 809 33.43 60.93 -14.17
C ALA A 809 34.90 60.87 -13.85
N THR A 810 35.79 60.77 -14.88
CA THR A 810 37.21 60.70 -14.74
C THR A 810 37.84 61.97 -15.35
N TYR A 811 38.51 62.79 -14.51
CA TYR A 811 39.31 63.94 -14.97
C TYR A 811 40.76 63.53 -15.11
N LEU A 812 41.37 63.88 -16.24
CA LEU A 812 42.76 63.66 -16.54
C LEU A 812 43.42 65.01 -16.88
N ALA A 813 44.27 65.47 -15.97
CA ALA A 813 45.02 66.72 -16.13
C ALA A 813 46.27 66.51 -17.00
N ASP A 814 46.64 67.53 -17.74
CA ASP A 814 47.87 67.56 -18.56
C ASP A 814 49.15 67.47 -17.70
N SER A 815 49.06 67.84 -16.46
CA SER A 815 50.12 67.70 -15.44
C SER A 815 50.30 66.27 -14.91
N GLY A 816 49.53 65.28 -15.41
CA GLY A 816 49.56 63.86 -15.01
C GLY A 816 48.68 63.51 -13.85
N TRP A 817 48.02 64.45 -13.15
CA TRP A 817 47.01 64.18 -12.14
C TRP A 817 45.75 63.60 -12.73
N TYR A 818 45.08 62.72 -12.00
CA TYR A 818 43.71 62.32 -12.32
C TYR A 818 42.82 62.22 -11.09
N LEU A 819 41.54 62.37 -11.35
CA LEU A 819 40.47 62.13 -10.37
C LEU A 819 39.39 61.24 -11.03
N ASP A 820 39.14 60.10 -10.47
CA ASP A 820 38.06 59.18 -10.91
C ASP A 820 36.95 59.08 -9.86
N SER A 821 35.74 59.31 -10.27
CA SER A 821 34.56 59.24 -9.42
C SER A 821 33.59 58.20 -9.97
N VAL A 822 33.13 57.23 -9.16
CA VAL A 822 32.25 56.17 -9.60
C VAL A 822 31.07 56.08 -8.64
N LEU A 823 29.85 56.26 -9.14
CA LEU A 823 28.62 55.94 -8.43
C LEU A 823 28.06 54.65 -8.96
N LYS A 824 27.77 53.68 -8.09
CA LYS A 824 27.29 52.38 -8.50
C LYS A 824 26.16 51.90 -7.59
N VAL A 825 25.14 51.30 -8.20
CA VAL A 825 24.02 50.61 -7.51
C VAL A 825 23.99 49.13 -7.91
N ASN A 826 23.66 48.28 -6.96
CA ASN A 826 23.55 46.85 -7.14
C ASN A 826 22.21 46.30 -6.66
N ARG A 827 21.75 45.25 -7.32
CA ARG A 827 20.70 44.39 -6.83
C ARG A 827 21.27 42.97 -6.74
N PHE A 828 21.32 42.43 -5.52
CA PHE A 828 21.78 41.06 -5.25
C PHE A 828 20.60 40.12 -5.10
N ALA A 829 20.66 38.94 -5.77
CA ALA A 829 19.78 37.81 -5.55
C ALA A 829 20.64 36.67 -5.00
N ASN A 830 20.44 36.37 -3.71
CA ASN A 830 21.26 35.42 -2.99
C ASN A 830 20.48 34.13 -2.74
N ARG A 831 21.16 33.00 -2.69
CA ARG A 831 20.62 31.71 -2.26
C ARG A 831 21.70 30.90 -1.55
N PHE A 832 21.28 29.98 -0.71
CA PHE A 832 22.15 28.91 -0.20
C PHE A 832 21.40 27.59 -0.15
N ASN A 833 22.15 26.48 -0.23
CA ASN A 833 21.71 25.12 0.02
C ASN A 833 22.74 24.44 0.91
N VAL A 834 22.29 23.82 1.99
CA VAL A 834 23.16 23.13 2.96
C VAL A 834 22.49 21.84 3.44
N THR A 835 23.29 20.87 3.84
CA THR A 835 22.82 19.64 4.49
C THR A 835 23.10 19.74 5.98
N THR A 836 22.06 19.70 6.79
CA THR A 836 22.15 19.73 8.25
C THR A 836 22.81 18.46 8.81
N THR A 837 23.16 18.45 10.09
CA THR A 837 23.84 17.30 10.71
C THR A 837 22.98 16.05 10.82
N ASP A 838 21.65 16.19 10.70
CA ASP A 838 20.68 15.10 10.62
C ASP A 838 20.41 14.62 9.16
N GLY A 839 21.18 15.15 8.19
CA GLY A 839 21.09 14.76 6.78
C GLY A 839 20.02 15.46 5.95
N ARG A 840 19.26 16.41 6.51
CA ARG A 840 18.22 17.14 5.78
C ARG A 840 18.79 18.27 4.93
N GLU A 841 18.27 18.45 3.71
CA GLU A 841 18.60 19.59 2.85
C GLU A 841 17.81 20.83 3.26
N VAL A 842 18.51 21.95 3.45
CA VAL A 842 17.92 23.24 3.81
C VAL A 842 18.36 24.30 2.81
N SER A 843 17.39 25.11 2.35
CA SER A 843 17.62 26.18 1.38
C SER A 843 16.94 27.48 1.77
N ALA A 844 17.50 28.58 1.26
CA ALA A 844 16.84 29.90 1.33
C ALA A 844 17.20 30.75 0.12
N LYS A 845 16.35 31.73 -0.17
CA LYS A 845 16.54 32.76 -1.19
C LYS A 845 16.27 34.15 -0.58
N THR A 846 17.13 35.12 -0.88
CA THR A 846 17.06 36.46 -0.33
C THR A 846 17.43 37.51 -1.39
N ARG A 847 17.04 38.76 -1.23
CA ARG A 847 17.33 39.86 -2.16
C ARG A 847 17.73 41.09 -1.40
N THR A 848 18.88 41.69 -1.78
CA THR A 848 19.40 42.90 -1.13
C THR A 848 19.88 43.87 -2.19
N ALA A 849 19.84 45.15 -1.88
CA ALA A 849 20.39 46.22 -2.72
C ALA A 849 21.62 46.88 -2.06
N ALA A 850 22.50 47.41 -2.85
CA ALA A 850 23.59 48.28 -2.36
C ALA A 850 23.77 49.50 -3.25
N ALA A 851 24.26 50.59 -2.67
CA ALA A 851 24.66 51.76 -3.40
C ALA A 851 26.00 52.25 -2.81
N GLY A 852 26.88 52.75 -3.66
CA GLY A 852 28.18 53.23 -3.20
C GLY A 852 28.86 54.21 -4.15
N LEU A 853 29.78 54.94 -3.59
CA LEU A 853 30.61 55.94 -4.26
C LEU A 853 32.07 55.53 -4.06
N SER A 854 32.88 55.68 -5.12
CA SER A 854 34.34 55.52 -5.09
C SER A 854 34.98 56.79 -5.68
N LEU A 855 36.00 57.33 -4.99
CA LEU A 855 36.81 58.43 -5.43
C LEU A 855 38.28 57.92 -5.46
N GLU A 856 38.96 58.05 -6.59
CA GLU A 856 40.34 57.67 -6.78
C GLU A 856 41.13 58.86 -7.33
N VAL A 857 42.25 59.19 -6.73
CA VAL A 857 43.16 60.20 -7.16
C VAL A 857 44.57 59.63 -7.36
N GLY A 858 45.25 60.05 -8.37
CA GLY A 858 46.63 59.66 -8.61
C GLY A 858 47.37 60.65 -9.50
N GLN A 859 48.68 60.51 -9.53
CA GLN A 859 49.53 61.33 -10.35
C GLN A 859 50.51 60.43 -11.10
N ARG A 860 50.50 60.49 -12.45
CA ARG A 860 51.49 59.85 -13.27
C ARG A 860 52.72 60.73 -13.43
N VAL A 861 53.87 60.23 -12.99
CA VAL A 861 55.16 60.84 -13.18
C VAL A 861 55.97 60.01 -14.14
N GLU A 862 56.30 60.58 -15.31
CA GLU A 862 57.14 59.92 -16.32
C GLU A 862 58.60 60.33 -16.11
N PHE A 863 59.53 59.36 -16.26
CA PHE A 863 60.97 59.60 -16.12
C PHE A 863 61.82 58.69 -17.06
N GLY A 864 63.01 59.13 -17.36
CA GLY A 864 63.95 58.36 -18.15
C GLY A 864 63.43 58.00 -19.52
N GLN A 865 63.67 56.77 -19.94
CA GLN A 865 63.26 56.19 -21.24
C GLN A 865 61.81 55.63 -21.17
N ARG A 866 60.79 56.50 -20.99
CA ARG A 866 59.36 56.18 -20.92
C ARG A 866 58.98 55.26 -19.75
N TRP A 867 59.72 55.27 -18.67
CA TRP A 867 59.32 54.72 -17.40
C TRP A 867 58.31 55.65 -16.72
N PHE A 868 57.39 55.05 -15.94
CA PHE A 868 56.47 55.85 -15.12
C PHE A 868 56.29 55.27 -13.76
N ALA A 869 56.01 56.11 -12.84
CA ALA A 869 55.45 55.76 -11.52
C ALA A 869 54.13 56.51 -11.35
N GLU A 870 53.13 55.83 -10.79
CA GLU A 870 51.82 56.41 -10.58
C GLU A 870 51.34 56.10 -9.18
N PRO A 871 51.70 56.93 -8.17
CA PRO A 871 51.10 56.89 -6.83
C PRO A 871 49.58 57.17 -6.96
N GLN A 872 48.78 56.39 -6.20
CA GLN A 872 47.33 56.49 -6.19
C GLN A 872 46.76 56.30 -4.83
N GLY A 873 45.57 56.95 -4.58
CA GLY A 873 44.77 56.80 -3.39
C GLY A 873 43.31 56.71 -3.78
N GLN A 874 42.56 55.82 -3.16
CA GLN A 874 41.13 55.64 -3.39
C GLN A 874 40.38 55.55 -2.06
N VAL A 875 39.24 56.22 -1.99
CA VAL A 875 38.27 56.05 -0.89
C VAL A 875 36.97 55.56 -1.51
N ALA A 876 36.43 54.50 -0.96
CA ALA A 876 35.15 53.96 -1.41
C ALA A 876 34.22 53.73 -0.22
N VAL A 877 32.97 54.13 -0.39
CA VAL A 877 31.90 53.98 0.61
C VAL A 877 30.78 53.21 -0.05
N VAL A 878 30.35 52.16 0.58
CA VAL A 878 29.21 51.35 0.13
C VAL A 878 28.26 51.08 1.28
N ARG A 879 26.95 51.27 1.03
CA ARG A 879 25.87 50.93 1.95
C ARG A 879 25.04 49.80 1.35
N THR A 880 24.88 48.71 2.13
CA THR A 880 23.98 47.58 1.80
C THR A 880 22.66 47.75 2.55
N GLY A 881 21.56 47.33 1.95
CA GLY A 881 20.25 47.27 2.57
C GLY A 881 20.09 46.10 3.54
N SER A 882 19.03 46.17 4.33
CA SER A 882 18.58 45.08 5.21
C SER A 882 17.73 44.09 4.46
N ASP A 883 17.63 42.85 4.99
CA ASP A 883 16.75 41.81 4.45
C ASP A 883 16.20 40.90 5.56
N ARG A 884 15.03 40.28 5.29
CA ARG A 884 14.39 39.32 6.20
C ARG A 884 13.80 38.17 5.40
N TYR A 885 14.01 36.93 5.86
CA TYR A 885 13.47 35.73 5.24
C TYR A 885 13.44 34.56 6.23
N THR A 886 12.79 33.47 5.85
CA THR A 886 12.79 32.21 6.58
C THR A 886 13.38 31.13 5.70
N ALA A 887 14.29 30.33 6.21
CA ALA A 887 14.83 29.16 5.53
C ALA A 887 13.82 28.00 5.53
N SER A 888 14.02 27.00 4.66
CA SER A 888 13.07 25.90 4.49
C SER A 888 12.87 25.02 5.74
N ASN A 889 13.80 25.07 6.69
CA ASN A 889 13.70 24.38 7.98
C ASN A 889 13.06 25.25 9.09
N GLY A 890 12.54 26.43 8.76
CA GLY A 890 11.90 27.33 9.73
C GLY A 890 12.83 28.38 10.37
N LEU A 891 14.16 28.35 10.11
CA LEU A 891 15.09 29.34 10.67
C LEU A 891 14.75 30.76 10.14
N MET A 892 14.36 31.67 11.02
CA MET A 892 14.09 33.07 10.71
C MET A 892 15.40 33.88 10.69
N VAL A 893 15.64 34.59 9.60
CA VAL A 893 16.85 35.37 9.41
C VAL A 893 16.51 36.84 9.20
N SER A 894 17.16 37.75 9.93
CA SER A 894 17.07 39.22 9.77
C SER A 894 18.48 39.81 9.65
N ALA A 895 18.87 40.20 8.44
CA ALA A 895 20.16 40.84 8.20
C ALA A 895 20.00 42.36 8.22
N GLU A 896 20.79 43.00 9.03
CA GLU A 896 20.87 44.46 9.07
C GLU A 896 21.75 44.97 7.93
N GLY A 897 21.38 46.09 7.37
CA GLY A 897 22.20 46.81 6.42
C GLY A 897 23.51 47.29 7.07
N GLY A 898 24.59 47.35 6.30
CA GLY A 898 25.90 47.76 6.77
C GLY A 898 26.51 48.84 5.88
N THR A 899 27.32 49.73 6.47
CA THR A 899 28.16 50.68 5.73
C THR A 899 29.60 50.20 5.80
N SER A 900 30.29 50.22 4.67
CA SER A 900 31.72 49.95 4.56
C SER A 900 32.41 51.20 4.03
N VAL A 901 33.55 51.54 4.61
CA VAL A 901 34.45 52.61 4.16
C VAL A 901 35.82 52.00 3.95
N GLN A 902 36.25 51.92 2.70
CA GLN A 902 37.53 51.37 2.31
C GLN A 902 38.46 52.44 1.76
N VAL A 903 39.68 52.44 2.29
CA VAL A 903 40.77 53.28 1.80
C VAL A 903 41.80 52.39 1.14
N ARG A 904 42.21 52.72 -0.07
CA ARG A 904 43.28 52.08 -0.78
C ARG A 904 44.38 53.07 -1.13
N THR A 905 45.64 52.74 -0.82
CA THR A 905 46.83 53.49 -1.22
C THR A 905 47.77 52.59 -1.92
N GLY A 906 48.47 53.11 -2.96
CA GLY A 906 49.42 52.24 -3.69
C GLY A 906 50.15 53.01 -4.78
N ALA A 907 50.92 52.27 -5.56
CA ALA A 907 51.57 52.82 -6.72
C ALA A 907 51.72 51.77 -7.85
N LEU A 908 51.63 52.24 -9.08
CA LEU A 908 52.03 51.47 -10.26
C LEU A 908 53.38 51.90 -10.75
N PHE A 909 54.20 50.95 -11.14
CA PHE A 909 55.48 51.12 -11.83
C PHE A 909 55.48 50.40 -13.16
N GLY A 910 55.78 51.06 -14.25
CA GLY A 910 55.75 50.47 -15.57
C GLY A 910 56.63 51.16 -16.60
N LYS A 911 56.65 50.58 -17.76
CA LYS A 911 57.36 51.16 -18.90
C LYS A 911 56.50 51.04 -20.15
N ARG A 912 56.47 52.11 -20.95
CA ARG A 912 55.81 52.11 -22.25
C ARG A 912 56.81 51.78 -23.34
N PHE A 913 56.44 50.83 -24.18
CA PHE A 913 57.14 50.44 -25.39
C PHE A 913 56.28 50.83 -26.62
N GLU A 914 56.83 51.61 -27.49
CA GLU A 914 56.15 51.99 -28.77
C GLU A 914 56.29 50.84 -29.74
N LEU A 915 55.27 50.57 -30.50
CA LEU A 915 55.21 49.67 -31.61
C LEU A 915 55.28 50.44 -32.92
N GLN A 916 55.53 49.77 -34.09
CA GLN A 916 55.43 50.43 -35.36
C GLN A 916 54.06 50.97 -35.62
N GLY A 917 53.89 52.25 -36.02
CA GLY A 917 52.66 53.00 -36.11
C GLY A 917 52.26 53.67 -34.73
N ASP A 918 50.96 53.88 -34.51
CA ASP A 918 50.47 54.54 -33.29
C ASP A 918 50.23 53.54 -32.12
N GLY A 919 50.79 52.31 -32.19
CA GLY A 919 50.58 51.28 -31.17
C GLY A 919 51.57 51.35 -30.02
N PHE A 920 51.21 50.83 -28.88
CA PHE A 920 52.13 50.67 -27.73
C PHE A 920 51.78 49.44 -26.89
N ILE A 921 52.76 48.94 -26.12
CA ILE A 921 52.56 47.97 -25.04
C ILE A 921 53.11 48.60 -23.73
N GLN A 922 52.33 48.51 -22.67
CA GLN A 922 52.69 49.11 -21.39
C GLN A 922 52.50 48.11 -20.26
N PRO A 923 53.50 47.24 -19.97
CA PRO A 923 53.46 46.41 -18.75
C PRO A 923 53.70 47.28 -17.52
N TYR A 924 53.10 46.84 -16.39
CA TYR A 924 53.28 47.47 -15.10
C TYR A 924 53.21 46.49 -13.95
N VAL A 925 53.78 46.85 -12.82
CA VAL A 925 53.61 46.21 -11.51
C VAL A 925 52.86 47.16 -10.60
N LYS A 926 51.99 46.59 -9.75
CA LYS A 926 51.22 47.33 -8.76
C LYS A 926 51.57 46.82 -7.39
N VAL A 927 51.79 47.75 -6.43
CA VAL A 927 51.86 47.47 -5.00
C VAL A 927 50.92 48.38 -4.26
N GLY A 928 50.27 47.86 -3.23
CA GLY A 928 49.29 48.67 -2.48
C GLY A 928 48.92 48.12 -1.12
N TRP A 929 48.21 48.92 -0.41
CA TRP A 929 47.59 48.60 0.88
C TRP A 929 46.12 49.01 0.87
N VAL A 930 45.25 48.13 1.31
CA VAL A 930 43.84 48.42 1.48
C VAL A 930 43.45 48.28 2.92
N GLN A 931 42.78 49.31 3.42
CA GLN A 931 42.29 49.35 4.80
C GLN A 931 40.76 49.53 4.79
N GLU A 932 40.06 48.57 5.40
CA GLU A 932 38.67 48.70 5.73
C GLU A 932 38.49 49.37 7.09
N LEU A 933 37.82 50.53 7.12
CA LEU A 933 37.67 51.36 8.31
C LEU A 933 36.33 51.12 9.02
N ALA A 934 35.28 50.70 8.29
CA ALA A 934 33.92 50.55 8.80
C ALA A 934 33.22 49.41 8.01
N GLY A 935 33.27 48.19 8.47
CA GLY A 935 32.70 47.03 7.80
C GLY A 935 31.85 46.18 8.72
N THR A 936 31.27 46.75 9.78
CA THR A 936 30.50 46.03 10.78
C THR A 936 29.01 46.03 10.43
N SER A 937 28.36 44.87 10.63
CA SER A 937 26.92 44.72 10.56
C SER A 937 26.47 43.56 11.48
N SER A 938 25.16 43.33 11.60
CA SER A 938 24.63 42.21 12.35
C SER A 938 23.69 41.36 11.52
N VAL A 939 23.65 40.05 11.78
CA VAL A 939 22.65 39.11 11.25
C VAL A 939 22.03 38.41 12.45
N GLN A 940 20.71 38.49 12.54
CA GLN A 940 19.95 37.78 13.56
C GLN A 940 19.41 36.46 12.93
N THR A 941 19.61 35.36 13.64
CA THR A 941 19.01 34.07 13.36
C THR A 941 18.10 33.71 14.52
N ASN A 942 16.78 33.56 14.25
CA ASN A 942 15.73 33.39 15.26
C ASN A 942 15.85 34.37 16.47
N GLY A 943 16.12 35.65 16.21
CA GLY A 943 16.29 36.68 17.25
C GLY A 943 17.66 36.73 17.91
N ILE A 944 18.57 35.77 17.68
CA ILE A 944 19.93 35.79 18.21
C ILE A 944 20.83 36.57 17.25
N SER A 945 21.41 37.69 17.75
CA SER A 945 22.25 38.57 16.96
C SER A 945 23.69 38.13 16.89
N THR A 946 24.21 37.96 15.69
CA THR A 946 25.61 37.67 15.38
C THR A 946 26.22 38.87 14.67
N ARG A 947 27.28 39.46 15.24
CA ARG A 947 28.02 40.57 14.63
C ARG A 947 28.97 40.01 13.56
N THR A 948 28.96 40.68 12.41
CA THR A 948 29.89 40.40 11.31
C THR A 948 30.74 41.66 11.06
N ASP A 949 32.00 41.48 10.73
CA ASP A 949 32.99 42.55 10.62
C ASP A 949 33.99 42.23 9.47
N LEU A 950 34.14 43.12 8.54
CA LEU A 950 35.12 43.08 7.45
C LEU A 950 36.34 43.99 7.72
N SER A 951 36.35 44.74 8.85
CA SER A 951 37.41 45.70 9.20
C SER A 951 38.77 45.00 9.26
N GLY A 952 39.76 45.64 8.71
CA GLY A 952 41.14 45.15 8.69
C GLY A 952 41.91 45.59 7.47
N GLY A 953 43.22 45.31 7.48
CA GLY A 953 44.13 45.63 6.40
C GLY A 953 44.51 44.45 5.54
N ARG A 954 44.82 44.71 4.26
CA ARG A 954 45.42 43.74 3.33
C ARG A 954 46.44 44.39 2.42
N ALA A 955 47.54 43.69 2.16
CA ALA A 955 48.53 44.05 1.16
C ALA A 955 48.08 43.60 -0.25
N GLU A 956 48.32 44.38 -1.26
CA GLU A 956 48.04 44.07 -2.66
C GLU A 956 49.35 44.05 -3.48
N LEU A 957 49.51 43.04 -4.32
CA LEU A 957 50.53 42.93 -5.35
C LEU A 957 49.88 42.55 -6.68
N GLY A 958 50.21 43.29 -7.78
CA GLY A 958 49.60 43.01 -9.06
C GLY A 958 50.59 43.18 -10.23
N LEU A 959 50.23 42.55 -11.33
CA LEU A 959 50.91 42.66 -12.63
C LEU A 959 49.85 42.99 -13.68
N GLY A 960 50.16 43.87 -14.61
CA GLY A 960 49.23 44.16 -15.70
C GLY A 960 49.94 44.62 -16.95
N VAL A 961 49.15 44.67 -18.02
CA VAL A 961 49.58 45.12 -19.32
C VAL A 961 48.42 45.86 -20.01
N THR A 962 48.72 46.99 -20.61
CA THR A 962 47.84 47.65 -21.57
C THR A 962 48.53 47.64 -22.93
N ALA A 963 47.85 47.25 -23.98
CA ALA A 963 48.31 47.25 -25.34
C ALA A 963 47.33 48.03 -26.25
N SER A 964 47.85 48.77 -27.16
CA SER A 964 47.11 49.49 -28.23
C SER A 964 47.83 49.19 -29.56
N TRP A 965 47.08 48.81 -30.58
CA TRP A 965 47.63 48.62 -31.92
C TRP A 965 47.16 49.67 -32.90
N SER A 966 46.31 50.55 -32.47
CA SER A 966 45.89 51.77 -33.16
C SER A 966 45.37 52.81 -32.14
N ASN A 967 45.12 54.04 -32.57
CA ASN A 967 44.49 55.00 -31.68
C ASN A 967 43.06 54.64 -31.26
N ALA A 968 42.45 53.69 -31.98
CA ALA A 968 41.05 53.26 -31.75
C ALA A 968 40.90 52.05 -30.84
N HIS A 969 41.85 51.14 -30.86
CA HIS A 969 41.70 49.81 -30.22
C HIS A 969 42.68 49.62 -29.07
N ARG A 970 42.17 49.28 -27.88
CA ARG A 970 42.99 48.95 -26.72
C ARG A 970 42.50 47.67 -26.01
N ILE A 971 43.44 46.89 -25.50
CA ILE A 971 43.23 45.76 -24.64
C ILE A 971 44.03 45.94 -23.37
N TYR A 972 43.45 45.56 -22.24
CA TYR A 972 44.21 45.57 -20.98
C TYR A 972 43.93 44.31 -20.19
N ALA A 973 44.96 43.79 -19.52
CA ALA A 973 44.87 42.64 -18.67
C ALA A 973 45.58 42.93 -17.33
N ASP A 974 44.98 42.49 -16.23
CA ASP A 974 45.51 42.73 -14.87
C ASP A 974 45.35 41.45 -14.06
N TYR A 975 46.36 41.05 -13.35
CA TYR A 975 46.38 39.98 -12.37
C TYR A 975 46.81 40.58 -11.00
N GLN A 976 46.07 40.22 -9.92
CA GLN A 976 46.33 40.71 -8.61
C GLN A 976 46.19 39.63 -7.54
N TYR A 977 47.09 39.69 -6.58
CA TYR A 977 47.04 38.95 -5.32
C TYR A 977 46.85 39.93 -4.15
N SER A 978 45.99 39.59 -3.15
CA SER A 978 46.01 40.31 -1.88
C SER A 978 45.82 39.37 -0.69
N GLY A 979 46.59 39.60 0.38
CA GLY A 979 46.54 38.87 1.63
C GLY A 979 46.27 39.81 2.81
N GLY A 980 45.38 39.43 3.74
CA GLY A 980 44.97 40.29 4.84
C GLY A 980 44.31 39.53 6.00
N GLN A 981 43.69 40.28 6.92
CA GLN A 981 43.14 39.74 8.16
C GLN A 981 41.75 39.12 8.04
N ARG A 982 40.87 39.70 7.19
CA ARG A 982 39.46 39.30 7.06
C ARG A 982 39.08 38.85 5.64
N LEU A 983 39.80 39.37 4.67
CA LEU A 983 39.57 39.10 3.26
C LEU A 983 40.90 38.83 2.56
N ASP A 984 41.12 37.62 2.12
CA ASP A 984 42.19 37.25 1.20
C ASP A 984 41.64 37.15 -0.21
N VAL A 985 42.41 37.63 -1.18
CA VAL A 985 42.14 37.45 -2.61
C VAL A 985 43.38 36.77 -3.26
N PRO A 986 43.47 35.43 -3.13
CA PRO A 986 44.65 34.70 -3.66
C PRO A 986 44.85 34.84 -5.15
N SER A 987 43.82 35.19 -5.89
CA SER A 987 43.91 35.47 -7.32
C SER A 987 42.75 36.38 -7.74
N ALA A 988 43.06 37.42 -8.48
CA ALA A 988 42.09 38.25 -9.18
C ALA A 988 42.63 38.53 -10.58
N PHE A 989 41.74 38.39 -11.55
CA PHE A 989 42.04 38.60 -12.96
C PHE A 989 41.03 39.55 -13.57
N SER A 990 41.50 40.48 -14.46
CA SER A 990 40.64 41.37 -15.24
C SER A 990 41.17 41.46 -16.66
N LEU A 991 40.27 41.34 -17.65
CA LEU A 991 40.55 41.53 -19.06
C LEU A 991 39.53 42.46 -19.64
N GLY A 992 39.99 43.55 -20.31
CA GLY A 992 39.09 44.49 -20.94
C GLY A 992 39.54 44.93 -22.32
N TYR A 993 38.58 45.40 -23.06
CA TYR A 993 38.75 45.95 -24.40
C TYR A 993 38.02 47.29 -24.45
N ARG A 994 38.66 48.30 -25.08
CA ARG A 994 38.14 49.63 -25.33
C ARG A 994 38.26 49.99 -26.77
N TYR A 995 37.20 50.55 -27.35
CA TYR A 995 37.13 51.08 -28.69
C TYR A 995 36.81 52.58 -28.64
N VAL A 996 37.56 53.36 -29.39
CA VAL A 996 37.49 54.83 -29.48
C VAL A 996 37.21 55.21 -30.92
N TRP A 997 36.16 55.98 -31.19
CA TRP A 997 35.86 56.43 -32.56
C TRP A 997 35.70 57.92 -32.71
#